data_8ee2074c92be9443aa954e3776aa10cd
#
_entry.id   8ee2074c92be9443aa954e3776aa10cd
#
_cell.length_a   1.000
_cell.length_b   1.000
_cell.length_c   1.000
_cell.angle_alpha   90.00
_cell.angle_beta   90.00
_cell.angle_gamma   90.00
#
_symmetry.space_group_name_H-M   'P 1'
#
loop_
_entity.id
_entity.type
_entity.pdbx_description
1 polymer ?
#
loop_
_entity_poly.entity_id
_entity_poly.type
_entity_poly.pdbx_seq_one_letter_code
_entity_poly.pdbx_strand_id
1 'polypeptide(L)'
;MQSAAQAVGEVLQSPDDLLKISAFRNKLEKEKASIDAKLKSGVREQLAATADGIQKLHHTRNTLQGIKDEMSTMDRKCSDPRNEVPTFDQISRVSVVHRNFSQTEEMVNNLLSMHAKIDLVEEMLMVDRQDILGPAPNLLAVHYQLNQLEAFRNQTTHQAKSADADARKTLARHFERLNRLSKAFDEYIFELGSNVLPIVRARNPGVIVRLIKICEIEGREDEKAIAIKLVKKAANLDAASKFKSMLANARVFKHYRSEVMKRIRQSIQQGFTEKQQAEQGDTIAYIDGLSNWMLVDLIQVFDEVVPCFPQDYEIWALFVKNYHKFLDESLQAIVASNPEASVILRLHAFAKREYKQHLKKLQAELEIEIPPEWLQPPLLGGKEQELIDDYVKLIVSRLDTLTTNLMTSEIEEFTRREQPPEIDPEGLYGMKGPVDFFQMVNQYTDAAVESGQGAVLASVVGESARVMTGLQAQWTKLLESEHRRLVEKPEEAPGGFAEYVIALANDQIKSANYAETLSTRLEERVSEKYAKMIAEKLDDAINGYLDVAKKCTQVLIELIFNDLKAANKKLFTAPDWYEGLMSQILLTIRDYADDYQNYLNPSIFEILVEDLIDTFLSTYLTALRRTTKLRMPAAGDRLREDIADAFDLFKLYKSSQELDTNFDIMDQVLSLLTASQGMVFLSFWPFAQQHGPNLAFVEALMKARDDLDRSAVSEIMESCRRKVKDEQLTDPEKPTIMKKVAAQSVLGSKAMFLQR
;
A
#
# COMPACT_ATOMS: atom_id res chain seq x y z
N MET A 1 -0.36 37.50 9.23
CA MET A 1 -1.08 38.59 8.52
C MET A 1 -0.62 38.61 7.08
N GLN A 2 -1.49 38.17 6.17
CA GLN A 2 -1.22 38.34 4.74
C GLN A 2 -1.11 39.85 4.45
N SER A 3 -0.09 40.23 3.69
CA SER A 3 0.07 41.63 3.27
C SER A 3 -1.12 42.01 2.40
N ALA A 4 -1.66 43.25 2.56
CA ALA A 4 -2.77 43.75 1.75
C ALA A 4 -2.46 43.63 0.23
N ALA A 5 -1.21 43.72 -0.17
CA ALA A 5 -0.75 43.51 -1.54
C ALA A 5 -0.89 42.04 -2.01
N GLN A 6 -0.70 41.07 -1.13
CA GLN A 6 -0.91 39.63 -1.46
C GLN A 6 -2.41 39.33 -1.65
N ALA A 7 -3.27 39.81 -0.78
CA ALA A 7 -4.71 39.63 -0.90
C ALA A 7 -5.30 40.30 -2.17
N VAL A 8 -4.74 41.44 -2.58
CA VAL A 8 -5.13 42.10 -3.83
C VAL A 8 -4.60 41.32 -5.06
N GLY A 9 -3.41 40.75 -4.99
CA GLY A 9 -2.82 39.94 -6.05
C GLY A 9 -3.54 38.61 -6.27
N GLU A 10 -4.17 38.03 -5.25
CA GLU A 10 -4.98 36.80 -5.37
C GLU A 10 -6.32 37.02 -6.08
N VAL A 11 -6.83 38.25 -6.04
CA VAL A 11 -8.14 38.61 -6.59
C VAL A 11 -8.04 39.20 -8.01
N LEU A 12 -6.90 39.81 -8.36
CA LEU A 12 -6.66 40.42 -9.66
C LEU A 12 -5.64 39.59 -10.43
N GLN A 13 -6.08 38.51 -11.06
CA GLN A 13 -5.21 37.60 -11.81
C GLN A 13 -5.27 37.80 -13.34
N SER A 14 -6.26 38.52 -13.84
CA SER A 14 -6.42 38.77 -15.28
C SER A 14 -6.80 40.23 -15.57
N PRO A 15 -6.54 40.75 -16.79
CA PRO A 15 -6.95 42.10 -17.18
C PRO A 15 -8.47 42.35 -17.07
N ASP A 16 -9.28 41.30 -17.21
CA ASP A 16 -10.75 41.41 -17.12
C ASP A 16 -11.25 41.60 -15.68
N ASP A 17 -10.45 41.28 -14.70
CA ASP A 17 -10.81 41.49 -13.28
C ASP A 17 -10.76 42.96 -12.89
N LEU A 18 -10.08 43.80 -13.68
CA LEU A 18 -10.10 45.26 -13.50
C LEU A 18 -11.48 45.86 -13.65
N LEU A 19 -12.36 45.26 -14.45
CA LEU A 19 -13.75 45.70 -14.61
C LEU A 19 -14.61 45.42 -13.36
N LYS A 20 -14.18 44.51 -12.49
CA LYS A 20 -14.89 44.11 -11.28
C LYS A 20 -14.42 44.84 -10.03
N ILE A 21 -13.38 45.69 -10.13
CA ILE A 21 -12.76 46.38 -8.99
C ILE A 21 -13.79 47.20 -8.21
N SER A 22 -14.69 47.89 -8.88
CA SER A 22 -15.73 48.73 -8.24
C SER A 22 -16.70 47.88 -7.43
N ALA A 23 -17.08 46.71 -7.95
CA ALA A 23 -17.96 45.78 -7.23
C ALA A 23 -17.26 45.14 -6.02
N PHE A 24 -15.98 44.78 -6.17
CA PHE A 24 -15.19 44.21 -5.08
C PHE A 24 -14.88 45.26 -3.99
N ARG A 25 -14.55 46.48 -4.39
CA ARG A 25 -14.38 47.60 -3.46
C ARG A 25 -15.66 47.84 -2.64
N ASN A 26 -16.80 47.89 -3.31
CA ASN A 26 -18.09 48.08 -2.64
C ASN A 26 -18.42 46.90 -1.67
N LYS A 27 -18.00 45.66 -2.02
CA LYS A 27 -18.16 44.50 -1.14
C LYS A 27 -17.28 44.66 0.12
N LEU A 28 -16.00 44.98 -0.05
CA LEU A 28 -15.07 45.22 1.06
C LEU A 28 -15.49 46.40 1.95
N GLU A 29 -16.02 47.49 1.35
CA GLU A 29 -16.55 48.63 2.11
C GLU A 29 -17.78 48.23 2.92
N LYS A 30 -18.67 47.38 2.40
CA LYS A 30 -19.78 46.81 3.15
C LYS A 30 -19.36 45.88 4.29
N GLU A 31 -18.35 45.00 4.02
CA GLU A 31 -17.81 44.14 5.05
C GLU A 31 -17.11 44.92 6.13
N LYS A 32 -16.32 45.93 5.79
CA LYS A 32 -15.69 46.86 6.73
C LYS A 32 -16.74 47.56 7.59
N ALA A 33 -17.77 48.11 6.94
CA ALA A 33 -18.87 48.79 7.67
C ALA A 33 -19.61 47.85 8.63
N SER A 34 -19.79 46.58 8.23
CA SER A 34 -20.37 45.53 9.08
C SER A 34 -19.49 45.21 10.28
N ILE A 35 -18.18 45.05 10.07
CA ILE A 35 -17.20 44.79 11.13
C ILE A 35 -17.13 46.00 12.08
N ASP A 36 -17.05 47.21 11.55
CA ASP A 36 -17.02 48.43 12.34
C ASP A 36 -18.31 48.62 13.17
N ALA A 37 -19.46 48.24 12.59
CA ALA A 37 -20.74 48.25 13.31
C ALA A 37 -20.76 47.22 14.45
N LYS A 38 -20.27 45.98 14.17
CA LYS A 38 -20.15 44.91 15.19
C LYS A 38 -19.17 45.31 16.29
N LEU A 39 -18.04 45.89 15.93
CA LEU A 39 -17.02 46.36 16.89
C LEU A 39 -17.59 47.47 17.79
N LYS A 40 -18.26 48.46 17.16
CA LYS A 40 -18.92 49.55 17.91
C LYS A 40 -20.02 49.05 18.82
N SER A 41 -20.79 48.04 18.37
CA SER A 41 -21.81 47.41 19.20
C SER A 41 -21.18 46.66 20.38
N GLY A 42 -20.17 45.84 20.12
CA GLY A 42 -19.48 45.09 21.18
C GLY A 42 -18.77 45.98 22.19
N VAL A 43 -18.13 47.07 21.73
CA VAL A 43 -17.53 48.07 22.63
C VAL A 43 -18.60 48.77 23.49
N ARG A 44 -19.75 49.13 22.89
CA ARG A 44 -20.87 49.74 23.66
C ARG A 44 -21.42 48.77 24.68
N GLU A 45 -21.57 47.51 24.30
CA GLU A 45 -22.11 46.47 25.19
C GLU A 45 -21.14 46.20 26.36
N GLN A 46 -19.82 46.12 26.09
CA GLN A 46 -18.83 46.03 27.14
C GLN A 46 -18.78 47.27 28.06
N LEU A 47 -18.86 48.45 27.46
CA LEU A 47 -18.92 49.69 28.26
C LEU A 47 -20.16 49.75 29.13
N ALA A 48 -21.33 49.36 28.59
CA ALA A 48 -22.58 49.28 29.34
C ALA A 48 -22.51 48.25 30.49
N ALA A 49 -21.96 47.05 30.21
CA ALA A 49 -21.74 46.01 31.20
C ALA A 49 -20.76 46.45 32.31
N THR A 50 -19.70 47.17 31.93
CA THR A 50 -18.73 47.71 32.90
C THR A 50 -19.34 48.82 33.74
N ALA A 51 -20.13 49.71 33.11
CA ALA A 51 -20.85 50.77 33.83
C ALA A 51 -21.88 50.20 34.82
N ASP A 52 -22.65 49.19 34.39
CA ASP A 52 -23.61 48.46 35.28
C ASP A 52 -22.85 47.75 36.41
N GLY A 53 -21.71 47.09 36.12
CA GLY A 53 -20.85 46.50 37.14
C GLY A 53 -20.34 47.49 38.16
N ILE A 54 -19.88 48.67 37.71
CA ILE A 54 -19.43 49.76 38.60
C ILE A 54 -20.61 50.30 39.44
N GLN A 55 -21.77 50.44 38.80
CA GLN A 55 -22.97 50.92 39.51
C GLN A 55 -23.42 49.91 40.59
N LYS A 56 -23.40 48.63 40.30
CA LYS A 56 -23.66 47.54 41.27
C LYS A 56 -22.65 47.52 42.39
N LEU A 57 -21.36 47.72 42.10
CA LEU A 57 -20.31 47.85 43.12
C LEU A 57 -20.55 49.07 44.03
N HIS A 58 -20.89 50.23 43.43
CA HIS A 58 -21.22 51.41 44.21
C HIS A 58 -22.48 51.18 45.07
N HIS A 59 -23.50 50.54 44.51
CA HIS A 59 -24.72 50.20 45.29
C HIS A 59 -24.40 49.24 46.45
N THR A 60 -23.61 48.16 46.14
CA THR A 60 -23.16 47.17 47.15
C THR A 60 -22.34 47.86 48.27
N ARG A 61 -21.42 48.78 47.88
CA ARG A 61 -20.61 49.56 48.84
C ARG A 61 -21.48 50.40 49.74
N ASN A 62 -22.47 51.10 49.17
CA ASN A 62 -23.38 51.95 49.94
C ASN A 62 -24.25 51.11 50.84
N THR A 63 -24.71 49.94 50.35
CA THR A 63 -25.50 49.01 51.20
C THR A 63 -24.70 48.46 52.37
N LEU A 64 -23.39 48.04 52.04
CA LEU A 64 -22.46 47.60 53.08
C LEU A 64 -22.18 48.72 54.13
N GLN A 65 -22.00 49.95 53.63
CA GLN A 65 -21.78 51.07 54.50
C GLN A 65 -23.04 51.34 55.40
N GLY A 66 -24.22 51.26 54.77
CA GLY A 66 -25.52 51.37 55.56
C GLY A 66 -25.66 50.28 56.61
N ILE A 67 -25.35 49.00 56.23
CA ILE A 67 -25.33 47.87 57.18
C ILE A 67 -24.31 48.12 58.32
N LYS A 68 -23.09 48.61 57.95
CA LYS A 68 -22.07 48.93 58.95
C LYS A 68 -22.54 50.00 59.92
N ASP A 69 -23.17 51.04 59.40
CA ASP A 69 -23.69 52.14 60.22
C ASP A 69 -24.87 51.71 61.08
N GLU A 70 -25.75 50.86 60.54
CA GLU A 70 -26.82 50.21 61.28
C GLU A 70 -26.29 49.25 62.36
N MET A 71 -25.31 48.44 62.06
CA MET A 71 -24.63 47.56 63.03
C MET A 71 -23.92 48.39 64.13
N SER A 72 -23.24 49.49 63.77
CA SER A 72 -22.62 50.38 64.73
C SER A 72 -23.68 51.09 65.64
N THR A 73 -24.85 51.40 65.06
CA THR A 73 -25.98 51.95 65.80
C THR A 73 -26.62 50.90 66.68
N MET A 74 -26.75 49.66 66.20
CA MET A 74 -27.20 48.50 66.97
C MET A 74 -26.24 48.20 68.14
N ASP A 75 -24.92 48.17 67.84
CA ASP A 75 -23.90 47.92 68.85
C ASP A 75 -23.90 48.96 69.94
N ARG A 76 -24.07 50.22 69.56
CA ARG A 76 -24.27 51.33 70.50
C ARG A 76 -25.55 51.25 71.32
N LYS A 77 -26.69 50.80 70.71
CA LYS A 77 -27.95 50.52 71.39
C LYS A 77 -27.92 49.26 72.24
N CYS A 78 -27.11 48.23 71.81
CA CYS A 78 -26.98 46.97 72.56
C CYS A 78 -25.89 47.03 73.62
N SER A 79 -24.97 48.00 73.60
CA SER A 79 -23.97 48.17 74.67
C SER A 79 -24.50 48.55 75.99
N ASP A 80 -25.79 49.07 76.06
CA ASP A 80 -26.45 49.52 77.29
C ASP A 80 -27.38 48.47 77.96
N PRO A 81 -27.89 47.42 77.24
CA PRO A 81 -28.83 46.48 77.92
C PRO A 81 -28.18 45.60 78.98
N ARG A 82 -26.82 45.49 79.00
CA ARG A 82 -26.12 44.71 80.02
C ARG A 82 -26.23 45.29 81.44
N ASN A 83 -26.47 46.59 81.57
CA ASN A 83 -26.66 47.29 82.82
C ASN A 83 -28.13 47.39 83.30
N GLU A 84 -29.11 47.17 82.38
CA GLU A 84 -30.54 47.29 82.70
C GLU A 84 -31.20 45.95 83.05
N VAL A 85 -30.61 44.81 82.68
CA VAL A 85 -31.15 43.50 83.03
C VAL A 85 -30.17 42.72 83.86
N PRO A 86 -30.29 42.66 85.20
CA PRO A 86 -29.36 41.98 86.10
C PRO A 86 -29.19 40.49 85.82
N THR A 87 -30.08 39.89 85.07
CA THR A 87 -30.08 38.43 84.70
C THR A 87 -29.62 38.15 83.22
N PHE A 88 -29.16 39.18 82.47
CA PHE A 88 -28.77 39.01 81.05
C PHE A 88 -27.74 37.90 80.82
N ASP A 89 -26.73 37.83 81.67
CA ASP A 89 -25.71 36.78 81.60
C ASP A 89 -26.30 35.39 81.87
N GLN A 90 -27.25 35.27 82.77
CA GLN A 90 -27.95 34.02 83.01
C GLN A 90 -28.81 33.61 81.85
N ILE A 91 -29.62 34.56 81.31
CA ILE A 91 -30.46 34.34 80.12
C ILE A 91 -29.63 33.96 78.95
N SER A 92 -28.48 34.63 78.68
CA SER A 92 -27.55 34.32 77.65
C SER A 92 -26.96 32.90 77.79
N ARG A 93 -26.56 32.53 79.00
CA ARG A 93 -26.08 31.15 79.30
C ARG A 93 -27.17 30.11 79.07
N VAL A 94 -28.41 30.36 79.59
CA VAL A 94 -29.53 29.46 79.34
C VAL A 94 -29.89 29.36 77.88
N SER A 95 -29.85 30.46 77.12
CA SER A 95 -30.11 30.48 75.68
C SER A 95 -29.02 29.65 74.90
N VAL A 96 -27.75 29.80 75.35
CA VAL A 96 -26.66 28.97 74.77
C VAL A 96 -26.83 27.47 75.06
N VAL A 97 -27.17 27.18 76.35
CA VAL A 97 -27.41 25.80 76.78
C VAL A 97 -28.64 25.22 76.06
N HIS A 98 -29.75 25.97 75.96
CA HIS A 98 -30.95 25.55 75.25
C HIS A 98 -30.62 25.27 73.76
N ARG A 99 -29.86 26.15 73.12
CA ARG A 99 -29.44 25.99 71.73
C ARG A 99 -28.56 24.71 71.56
N ASN A 100 -27.63 24.52 72.51
CA ASN A 100 -26.78 23.31 72.47
C ASN A 100 -27.63 22.04 72.66
N PHE A 101 -28.59 22.03 73.59
CA PHE A 101 -29.49 20.88 73.75
C PHE A 101 -30.33 20.62 72.50
N SER A 102 -30.93 21.66 71.92
CA SER A 102 -31.72 21.53 70.71
C SER A 102 -30.93 21.04 69.57
N GLN A 103 -29.68 21.53 69.35
CA GLN A 103 -28.76 21.03 68.34
C GLN A 103 -28.36 19.58 68.60
N THR A 104 -28.19 19.20 69.88
CA THR A 104 -27.85 17.80 70.24
C THR A 104 -29.02 16.86 69.95
N GLU A 105 -30.26 17.29 70.35
CA GLU A 105 -31.48 16.55 70.08
C GLU A 105 -31.72 16.36 68.60
N GLU A 106 -31.56 17.42 67.80
CA GLU A 106 -31.63 17.33 66.33
C GLU A 106 -30.61 16.39 65.75
N MET A 107 -29.38 16.44 66.25
CA MET A 107 -28.30 15.52 65.83
C MET A 107 -28.59 14.06 66.16
N VAL A 108 -29.09 13.77 67.38
CA VAL A 108 -29.51 12.45 67.78
C VAL A 108 -30.67 11.92 66.90
N ASN A 109 -31.70 12.77 66.69
CA ASN A 109 -32.82 12.40 65.84
C ASN A 109 -32.37 12.11 64.37
N ASN A 110 -31.46 12.90 63.86
CA ASN A 110 -30.86 12.65 62.54
C ASN A 110 -30.03 11.34 62.49
N LEU A 111 -29.29 11.02 63.54
CA LEU A 111 -28.57 9.74 63.65
C LEU A 111 -29.54 8.55 63.72
N LEU A 112 -30.62 8.63 64.49
CA LEU A 112 -31.62 7.56 64.59
C LEU A 112 -32.40 7.36 63.30
N SER A 113 -32.75 8.43 62.59
CA SER A 113 -33.49 8.36 61.32
C SER A 113 -32.61 8.02 60.10
N MET A 114 -31.28 8.06 60.25
CA MET A 114 -30.35 7.91 59.15
C MET A 114 -30.48 6.55 58.46
N HIS A 115 -30.62 5.45 59.20
CA HIS A 115 -30.77 4.11 58.62
C HIS A 115 -32.00 4.00 57.73
N ALA A 116 -33.15 4.50 58.16
CA ALA A 116 -34.36 4.50 57.35
C ALA A 116 -34.20 5.36 56.07
N LYS A 117 -33.49 6.50 56.18
CA LYS A 117 -33.14 7.31 54.98
C LYS A 117 -32.19 6.58 54.03
N ILE A 118 -31.20 5.84 54.55
CA ILE A 118 -30.32 5.04 53.74
C ILE A 118 -31.09 3.91 53.04
N ASP A 119 -31.98 3.19 53.73
CA ASP A 119 -32.84 2.15 53.14
C ASP A 119 -33.64 2.69 51.97
N LEU A 120 -34.26 3.85 52.09
CA LEU A 120 -35.01 4.49 51.02
C LEU A 120 -34.13 4.84 49.81
N VAL A 121 -32.94 5.41 50.07
CA VAL A 121 -32.00 5.79 48.97
C VAL A 121 -31.42 4.55 48.29
N GLU A 122 -31.14 3.47 49.02
CA GLU A 122 -30.70 2.21 48.46
C GLU A 122 -31.76 1.58 47.54
N GLU A 123 -33.05 1.58 47.99
CA GLU A 123 -34.18 1.10 47.21
C GLU A 123 -34.35 1.92 45.91
N MET A 124 -34.32 3.24 46.00
CA MET A 124 -34.42 4.13 44.83
C MET A 124 -33.25 3.92 43.84
N LEU A 125 -32.03 3.76 44.36
CA LEU A 125 -30.85 3.48 43.54
C LEU A 125 -30.93 2.10 42.90
N MET A 126 -31.42 1.09 43.63
CA MET A 126 -31.58 -0.26 43.09
C MET A 126 -32.59 -0.28 41.94
N VAL A 127 -33.69 0.44 42.02
CA VAL A 127 -34.71 0.57 40.97
C VAL A 127 -34.09 1.18 39.70
N ASP A 128 -33.36 2.29 39.84
CA ASP A 128 -32.72 2.94 38.69
C ASP A 128 -31.58 2.09 38.08
N ARG A 129 -30.95 1.24 38.88
CA ARG A 129 -29.82 0.39 38.44
C ARG A 129 -30.26 -0.94 37.79
N GLN A 130 -31.56 -1.34 37.95
CA GLN A 130 -32.09 -2.55 37.27
C GLN A 130 -32.06 -2.42 35.77
N ASP A 131 -32.26 -1.22 35.23
CA ASP A 131 -32.16 -0.94 33.80
C ASP A 131 -31.29 0.32 33.58
N ILE A 132 -30.04 0.09 33.26
CA ILE A 132 -29.04 1.17 33.00
C ILE A 132 -29.46 2.07 31.83
N LEU A 133 -30.17 1.52 30.84
CA LEU A 133 -30.62 2.25 29.64
C LEU A 133 -32.00 2.88 29.86
N GLY A 134 -32.65 2.57 30.96
CA GLY A 134 -33.97 3.05 31.34
C GLY A 134 -34.00 4.51 31.73
N PRO A 135 -35.17 5.04 32.07
CA PRO A 135 -35.41 6.49 32.32
C PRO A 135 -34.78 7.02 33.59
N ALA A 136 -34.29 6.20 34.53
CA ALA A 136 -33.68 6.55 35.82
C ALA A 136 -34.42 7.69 36.57
N PRO A 137 -35.69 7.51 36.95
CA PRO A 137 -36.51 8.59 37.48
C PRO A 137 -36.00 9.14 38.83
N ASN A 138 -35.31 8.32 39.62
CA ASN A 138 -34.88 8.66 40.97
C ASN A 138 -33.50 9.33 41.02
N LEU A 139 -32.77 9.39 39.91
CA LEU A 139 -31.35 9.80 39.83
C LEU A 139 -31.06 11.13 40.59
N LEU A 140 -31.85 12.17 40.35
CA LEU A 140 -31.67 13.46 41.04
C LEU A 140 -32.09 13.39 42.51
N ALA A 141 -33.13 12.62 42.85
CA ALA A 141 -33.59 12.46 44.21
C ALA A 141 -32.57 11.70 45.06
N VAL A 142 -32.02 10.63 44.54
CA VAL A 142 -30.92 9.87 45.17
C VAL A 142 -29.72 10.77 45.41
N HIS A 143 -29.29 11.54 44.40
CA HIS A 143 -28.17 12.47 44.53
C HIS A 143 -28.44 13.52 45.63
N TYR A 144 -29.62 14.12 45.65
CA TYR A 144 -29.98 15.11 46.65
C TYR A 144 -29.97 14.54 48.08
N GLN A 145 -30.62 13.40 48.30
CA GLN A 145 -30.67 12.73 49.61
C GLN A 145 -29.28 12.28 50.07
N LEU A 146 -28.49 11.72 49.16
CA LEU A 146 -27.13 11.30 49.46
C LEU A 146 -26.25 12.47 49.89
N ASN A 147 -26.34 13.61 49.20
CA ASN A 147 -25.60 14.82 49.55
C ASN A 147 -26.00 15.35 50.97
N GLN A 148 -27.30 15.29 51.34
CA GLN A 148 -27.74 15.65 52.65
C GLN A 148 -27.14 14.72 53.72
N LEU A 149 -27.14 13.42 53.48
CA LEU A 149 -26.56 12.42 54.38
C LEU A 149 -25.04 12.57 54.50
N GLU A 150 -24.34 12.85 53.42
CA GLU A 150 -22.90 13.10 53.41
C GLU A 150 -22.52 14.39 54.13
N ALA A 151 -23.30 15.46 53.95
CA ALA A 151 -23.11 16.73 54.66
C ALA A 151 -23.27 16.50 56.16
N PHE A 152 -24.30 15.79 56.57
CA PHE A 152 -24.53 15.41 57.96
C PHE A 152 -23.39 14.57 58.53
N ARG A 153 -22.93 13.53 57.83
CA ARG A 153 -21.76 12.73 58.19
C ARG A 153 -20.52 13.61 58.40
N ASN A 154 -20.24 14.51 57.44
CA ASN A 154 -19.05 15.35 57.50
C ASN A 154 -19.09 16.33 58.66
N GLN A 155 -20.26 16.93 58.95
CA GLN A 155 -20.47 17.80 60.09
C GLN A 155 -20.33 17.07 61.41
N THR A 156 -20.97 15.90 61.55
CA THR A 156 -20.93 15.09 62.76
C THR A 156 -19.51 14.55 63.06
N THR A 157 -18.82 14.08 61.98
CA THR A 157 -17.42 13.62 62.10
C THR A 157 -16.49 14.79 62.47
N HIS A 158 -16.75 15.99 61.99
CA HIS A 158 -15.97 17.17 62.39
C HIS A 158 -16.18 17.54 63.86
N GLN A 159 -17.42 17.50 64.34
CA GLN A 159 -17.75 17.78 65.74
C GLN A 159 -17.14 16.72 66.67
N ALA A 160 -17.10 15.45 66.23
CA ALA A 160 -16.53 14.33 66.99
C ALA A 160 -15.00 14.33 67.02
N LYS A 161 -14.28 15.25 66.38
CA LYS A 161 -12.80 15.29 66.42
C LYS A 161 -12.22 15.47 67.80
N SER A 162 -12.97 16.14 68.70
CA SER A 162 -12.59 16.33 70.12
C SER A 162 -13.05 15.20 71.01
N ALA A 163 -13.81 14.22 70.53
CA ALA A 163 -14.31 13.08 71.29
C ALA A 163 -13.19 12.01 71.43
N ASP A 164 -13.42 11.05 72.34
CA ASP A 164 -12.54 9.93 72.58
C ASP A 164 -12.43 9.01 71.36
N ALA A 165 -11.46 8.09 71.38
CA ALA A 165 -11.17 7.19 70.28
C ALA A 165 -12.31 6.19 70.02
N ASP A 166 -12.97 5.72 71.05
CA ASP A 166 -14.04 4.72 70.95
C ASP A 166 -15.33 5.36 70.37
N ALA A 167 -15.67 6.56 70.77
CA ALA A 167 -16.79 7.33 70.22
C ALA A 167 -16.57 7.60 68.71
N ARG A 168 -15.35 7.98 68.33
CA ARG A 168 -14.99 8.15 66.89
C ARG A 168 -15.09 6.85 66.12
N LYS A 169 -14.68 5.74 66.68
CA LYS A 169 -14.75 4.41 66.02
C LYS A 169 -16.21 3.95 65.89
N THR A 170 -17.03 4.17 66.89
CA THR A 170 -18.45 3.85 66.86
C THR A 170 -19.16 4.66 65.80
N LEU A 171 -18.87 5.96 65.73
CA LEU A 171 -19.40 6.83 64.72
C LEU A 171 -18.99 6.44 63.29
N ALA A 172 -17.72 6.05 63.10
CA ALA A 172 -17.22 5.55 61.84
C ALA A 172 -17.98 4.30 61.36
N ARG A 173 -18.24 3.33 62.29
CA ARG A 173 -19.08 2.16 61.97
C ARG A 173 -20.50 2.54 61.58
N HIS A 174 -21.09 3.53 62.23
CA HIS A 174 -22.43 3.99 61.93
C HIS A 174 -22.54 4.57 60.55
N PHE A 175 -21.50 5.26 60.04
CA PHE A 175 -21.44 5.79 58.69
C PHE A 175 -20.92 4.81 57.61
N GLU A 176 -20.52 3.58 57.95
CA GLU A 176 -19.95 2.61 57.02
C GLU A 176 -20.94 2.26 55.87
N ARG A 177 -22.23 2.08 56.20
CA ARG A 177 -23.26 1.79 55.23
C ARG A 177 -23.45 2.97 54.26
N LEU A 178 -23.48 4.22 54.77
CA LEU A 178 -23.52 5.42 53.95
C LEU A 178 -22.32 5.52 53.00
N ASN A 179 -21.13 5.18 53.49
CA ASN A 179 -19.91 5.19 52.65
C ASN A 179 -19.98 4.15 51.51
N ARG A 180 -20.58 2.98 51.76
CA ARG A 180 -20.84 1.96 50.73
C ARG A 180 -21.87 2.44 49.71
N LEU A 181 -22.95 3.06 50.19
CA LEU A 181 -23.98 3.64 49.31
C LEU A 181 -23.42 4.77 48.43
N SER A 182 -22.60 5.65 49.01
CA SER A 182 -21.91 6.71 48.26
C SER A 182 -21.04 6.16 47.13
N LYS A 183 -20.26 5.11 47.41
CA LYS A 183 -19.45 4.44 46.36
C LYS A 183 -20.29 3.76 45.30
N ALA A 184 -21.38 3.10 45.68
CA ALA A 184 -22.31 2.48 44.75
C ALA A 184 -22.95 3.50 43.81
N PHE A 185 -23.24 4.71 44.32
CA PHE A 185 -23.76 5.81 43.53
C PHE A 185 -22.66 6.39 42.61
N ASP A 186 -21.43 6.57 43.10
CA ASP A 186 -20.30 6.99 42.28
C ASP A 186 -20.12 6.02 41.06
N GLU A 187 -20.14 4.70 41.32
CA GLU A 187 -20.04 3.67 40.27
C GLU A 187 -21.20 3.78 39.28
N TYR A 188 -22.42 4.00 39.75
CA TYR A 188 -23.60 4.17 38.89
C TYR A 188 -23.48 5.39 37.98
N ILE A 189 -23.03 6.54 38.52
CA ILE A 189 -22.75 7.76 37.74
C ILE A 189 -21.72 7.47 36.64
N PHE A 190 -20.66 6.71 36.95
CA PHE A 190 -19.62 6.36 35.98
C PHE A 190 -20.12 5.36 34.94
N GLU A 191 -20.98 4.42 35.33
CA GLU A 191 -21.62 3.46 34.45
C GLU A 191 -22.55 4.16 33.43
N LEU A 192 -23.35 5.15 33.90
CA LEU A 192 -24.14 6.04 33.02
C LEU A 192 -23.24 6.79 32.04
N GLY A 193 -22.05 7.27 32.49
CA GLY A 193 -21.07 7.92 31.66
C GLY A 193 -20.49 7.01 30.58
N SER A 194 -20.36 5.70 30.84
CA SER A 194 -19.94 4.72 29.85
C SER A 194 -21.01 4.39 28.80
N ASN A 195 -22.29 4.62 29.15
CA ASN A 195 -23.44 4.24 28.33
C ASN A 195 -24.17 5.43 27.69
N VAL A 196 -23.51 6.58 27.52
CA VAL A 196 -24.14 7.79 26.97
C VAL A 196 -24.84 7.53 25.63
N LEU A 197 -24.14 6.92 24.67
CA LEU A 197 -24.70 6.62 23.34
C LEU A 197 -25.78 5.52 23.38
N PRO A 198 -25.60 4.39 24.08
CA PRO A 198 -26.67 3.42 24.30
C PRO A 198 -27.95 3.99 24.95
N ILE A 199 -27.82 4.89 25.93
CA ILE A 199 -28.95 5.53 26.60
C ILE A 199 -29.75 6.40 25.62
N VAL A 200 -29.07 7.13 24.75
CA VAL A 200 -29.72 7.93 23.71
C VAL A 200 -30.43 7.01 22.71
N ARG A 201 -29.80 5.92 22.29
CA ARG A 201 -30.42 4.89 21.43
C ARG A 201 -31.67 4.28 22.05
N ALA A 202 -31.70 4.13 23.37
CA ALA A 202 -32.86 3.70 24.11
C ALA A 202 -33.94 4.81 24.30
N ARG A 203 -33.75 5.97 23.66
CA ARG A 203 -34.64 7.15 23.69
C ARG A 203 -34.83 7.76 25.09
N ASN A 204 -33.78 7.71 25.92
CA ASN A 204 -33.78 8.28 27.27
C ASN A 204 -32.75 9.43 27.44
N PRO A 205 -32.69 10.46 26.57
CA PRO A 205 -31.70 11.53 26.65
C PRO A 205 -31.80 12.34 27.97
N GLY A 206 -32.98 12.35 28.59
CA GLY A 206 -33.21 13.00 29.88
C GLY A 206 -32.36 12.46 31.04
N VAL A 207 -31.86 11.22 30.94
CA VAL A 207 -30.89 10.65 31.90
C VAL A 207 -29.58 11.39 31.83
N ILE A 208 -29.08 11.63 30.59
CA ILE A 208 -27.83 12.34 30.36
C ILE A 208 -27.91 13.77 30.88
N VAL A 209 -29.01 14.47 30.62
CA VAL A 209 -29.22 15.84 31.15
C VAL A 209 -29.13 15.87 32.68
N ARG A 210 -29.74 14.87 33.35
CA ARG A 210 -29.69 14.75 34.84
C ARG A 210 -28.29 14.38 35.30
N LEU A 211 -27.61 13.47 34.64
CA LEU A 211 -26.20 13.11 34.89
C LEU A 211 -25.30 14.35 34.83
N ILE A 212 -25.42 15.14 33.76
CA ILE A 212 -24.60 16.34 33.58
C ILE A 212 -24.95 17.39 34.65
N LYS A 213 -26.22 17.50 34.98
CA LYS A 213 -26.65 18.40 36.08
C LYS A 213 -26.02 18.03 37.41
N ILE A 214 -25.93 16.75 37.72
CA ILE A 214 -25.22 16.25 38.91
C ILE A 214 -23.71 16.61 38.79
N CYS A 215 -23.07 16.37 37.65
CA CYS A 215 -21.67 16.73 37.44
C CYS A 215 -21.41 18.23 37.66
N GLU A 216 -22.32 19.12 37.20
CA GLU A 216 -22.22 20.57 37.44
C GLU A 216 -22.34 20.93 38.91
N ILE A 217 -23.34 20.36 39.63
CA ILE A 217 -23.53 20.60 41.04
C ILE A 217 -22.30 20.17 41.83
N GLU A 218 -21.85 18.96 41.60
CA GLU A 218 -20.68 18.40 42.27
C GLU A 218 -19.39 19.17 41.94
N GLY A 219 -19.23 19.63 40.68
CA GLY A 219 -18.12 20.47 40.27
C GLY A 219 -18.05 21.78 41.04
N ARG A 220 -19.20 22.46 41.20
CA ARG A 220 -19.29 23.71 41.99
C ARG A 220 -18.96 23.46 43.46
N GLU A 221 -19.42 22.34 44.03
CA GLU A 221 -19.11 21.98 45.42
C GLU A 221 -17.61 21.60 45.58
N ASP A 222 -17.01 20.94 44.60
CA ASP A 222 -15.57 20.64 44.59
C ASP A 222 -14.74 21.94 44.50
N GLU A 223 -15.13 22.90 43.63
CA GLU A 223 -14.50 24.23 43.56
C GLU A 223 -14.55 24.97 44.86
N LYS A 224 -15.73 24.99 45.53
CA LYS A 224 -15.86 25.56 46.88
C LYS A 224 -14.93 24.89 47.88
N ALA A 225 -14.85 23.57 47.84
CA ALA A 225 -13.99 22.83 48.76
C ALA A 225 -12.49 23.07 48.47
N ILE A 226 -12.10 23.28 47.20
CA ILE A 226 -10.73 23.68 46.80
C ILE A 226 -10.45 25.09 47.33
N ALA A 227 -11.35 26.03 47.13
CA ALA A 227 -11.20 27.40 47.60
C ALA A 227 -11.02 27.44 49.12
N ILE A 228 -11.83 26.67 49.87
CA ILE A 228 -11.68 26.54 51.32
C ILE A 228 -10.32 25.99 51.73
N LYS A 229 -9.80 24.97 51.01
CA LYS A 229 -8.44 24.41 51.26
C LYS A 229 -7.34 25.42 50.96
N LEU A 230 -7.47 26.23 49.91
CA LEU A 230 -6.52 27.28 49.58
C LEU A 230 -6.51 28.40 50.63
N VAL A 231 -7.69 28.86 51.06
CA VAL A 231 -7.83 29.86 52.15
C VAL A 231 -7.16 29.33 53.41
N LYS A 232 -7.36 28.06 53.76
CA LYS A 232 -6.73 27.42 54.92
C LYS A 232 -5.21 27.39 54.85
N LYS A 233 -4.62 27.22 53.66
CA LYS A 233 -3.18 27.26 53.46
C LYS A 233 -2.61 28.67 53.51
N ALA A 234 -3.38 29.69 53.06
CA ALA A 234 -2.95 31.08 52.94
C ALA A 234 -3.19 31.93 54.22
N ALA A 235 -4.16 31.54 55.05
CA ALA A 235 -4.50 32.31 56.23
C ALA A 235 -3.62 31.97 57.44
N ASN A 236 -2.99 33.03 58.04
CA ASN A 236 -2.45 32.96 59.36
C ASN A 236 -3.56 32.62 60.39
N LEU A 237 -3.24 31.96 61.50
CA LEU A 237 -4.14 31.32 62.48
C LEU A 237 -5.36 32.16 62.94
N ASP A 238 -5.29 33.51 62.92
CA ASP A 238 -6.35 34.39 63.39
C ASP A 238 -7.54 34.57 62.46
N ALA A 239 -7.29 34.50 61.12
CA ALA A 239 -8.39 34.57 60.15
C ALA A 239 -9.17 33.23 60.06
N ALA A 240 -8.53 32.12 60.39
CA ALA A 240 -9.14 30.79 60.37
C ALA A 240 -10.26 30.61 61.38
N SER A 241 -10.30 31.43 62.45
CA SER A 241 -11.35 31.35 63.48
C SER A 241 -12.71 31.80 62.94
N LYS A 242 -12.77 32.76 62.02
CA LYS A 242 -14.01 33.25 61.40
C LYS A 242 -14.62 32.28 60.40
N PHE A 243 -13.82 31.32 59.86
CA PHE A 243 -14.25 30.32 58.87
C PHE A 243 -14.45 28.91 59.47
N LYS A 244 -14.47 28.76 60.81
CA LYS A 244 -14.65 27.46 61.50
C LYS A 244 -15.89 26.70 61.06
N SER A 245 -17.00 27.35 60.77
CA SER A 245 -18.21 26.69 60.27
C SER A 245 -18.12 26.20 58.82
N MET A 246 -17.36 26.89 57.97
CA MET A 246 -17.10 26.46 56.59
C MET A 246 -16.12 25.28 56.52
N LEU A 247 -15.21 25.17 57.49
CA LEU A 247 -14.24 24.08 57.60
C LEU A 247 -14.86 22.74 58.00
N ALA A 248 -16.05 22.78 58.67
CA ALA A 248 -16.78 21.58 59.06
C ALA A 248 -17.32 20.79 57.86
N ASN A 249 -17.55 21.45 56.71
CA ASN A 249 -18.11 20.85 55.49
C ASN A 249 -17.06 20.47 54.44
N ALA A 250 -15.80 20.29 54.84
CA ALA A 250 -14.76 19.83 53.92
C ALA A 250 -15.07 18.39 53.45
N ARG A 251 -15.66 18.26 52.28
CA ARG A 251 -16.04 16.97 51.66
C ARG A 251 -14.89 16.32 50.91
N VAL A 252 -15.05 15.05 50.57
CA VAL A 252 -14.19 14.34 49.61
C VAL A 252 -14.55 14.86 48.22
N PHE A 253 -13.54 15.16 47.40
CA PHE A 253 -13.74 15.56 46.00
C PHE A 253 -14.32 14.41 45.18
N LYS A 254 -15.36 14.65 44.42
CA LYS A 254 -16.03 13.65 43.60
C LYS A 254 -15.46 13.56 42.17
N HIS A 255 -14.98 14.71 41.65
CA HIS A 255 -14.38 14.78 40.29
C HIS A 255 -15.26 14.18 39.20
N TYR A 256 -16.57 14.18 39.30
CA TYR A 256 -17.51 13.52 38.39
C TYR A 256 -17.32 13.96 36.94
N ARG A 257 -17.15 15.26 36.69
CA ARG A 257 -16.96 15.78 35.34
C ARG A 257 -15.79 15.11 34.64
N SER A 258 -14.62 15.05 35.28
CA SER A 258 -13.42 14.46 34.66
C SER A 258 -13.54 12.97 34.49
N GLU A 259 -14.15 12.26 35.46
CA GLU A 259 -14.27 10.80 35.36
C GLU A 259 -15.37 10.40 34.35
N VAL A 260 -16.49 11.09 34.26
CA VAL A 260 -17.53 10.87 33.23
C VAL A 260 -16.95 11.11 31.83
N MET A 261 -16.18 12.19 31.62
CA MET A 261 -15.50 12.43 30.34
C MET A 261 -14.48 11.32 29.98
N LYS A 262 -13.80 10.78 30.98
CA LYS A 262 -12.90 9.63 30.79
C LYS A 262 -13.68 8.37 30.43
N ARG A 263 -14.81 8.12 31.08
CA ARG A 263 -15.68 6.96 30.77
C ARG A 263 -16.25 7.02 29.37
N ILE A 264 -16.68 8.20 28.92
CA ILE A 264 -17.11 8.40 27.52
C ILE A 264 -15.98 8.04 26.54
N ARG A 265 -14.75 8.47 26.80
CA ARG A 265 -13.60 8.09 25.95
C ARG A 265 -13.36 6.59 25.93
N GLN A 266 -13.43 5.95 27.11
CA GLN A 266 -13.25 4.51 27.24
C GLN A 266 -14.36 3.73 26.49
N SER A 267 -15.61 4.20 26.53
CA SER A 267 -16.71 3.56 25.79
C SER A 267 -16.55 3.67 24.28
N ILE A 268 -16.02 4.79 23.78
CA ILE A 268 -15.68 4.93 22.35
C ILE A 268 -14.60 3.91 21.98
N GLN A 269 -13.51 3.81 22.75
CA GLN A 269 -12.43 2.85 22.52
C GLN A 269 -12.95 1.41 22.53
N GLN A 270 -13.78 1.08 23.50
CA GLN A 270 -14.40 -0.24 23.61
C GLN A 270 -15.26 -0.56 22.37
N GLY A 271 -16.00 0.42 21.83
CA GLY A 271 -16.78 0.25 20.61
C GLY A 271 -15.94 -0.19 19.40
N PHE A 272 -14.73 0.36 19.23
CA PHE A 272 -13.79 -0.09 18.19
C PHE A 272 -13.35 -1.54 18.41
N THR A 273 -13.04 -1.91 19.67
CA THR A 273 -12.62 -3.28 20.01
C THR A 273 -13.76 -4.29 19.77
N GLU A 274 -14.97 -3.97 20.15
CA GLU A 274 -16.15 -4.82 19.94
C GLU A 274 -16.46 -5.00 18.45
N LYS A 275 -16.34 -3.94 17.66
CA LYS A 275 -16.50 -4.03 16.20
C LYS A 275 -15.45 -4.89 15.55
N GLN A 276 -14.19 -4.73 15.95
CA GLN A 276 -13.10 -5.59 15.43
C GLN A 276 -13.31 -7.06 15.78
N GLN A 277 -13.81 -7.35 17.00
CA GLN A 277 -14.11 -8.72 17.42
C GLN A 277 -15.32 -9.32 16.69
N ALA A 278 -16.32 -8.49 16.35
CA ALA A 278 -17.53 -8.94 15.65
C ALA A 278 -17.24 -9.47 14.24
N GLU A 279 -16.25 -8.90 13.54
CA GLU A 279 -15.87 -9.33 12.18
C GLU A 279 -14.93 -10.55 12.17
N GLN A 280 -14.65 -11.18 13.30
CA GLN A 280 -13.97 -12.48 13.47
C GLN A 280 -12.73 -12.73 12.59
N GLY A 281 -11.95 -11.69 12.33
CA GLY A 281 -10.70 -11.79 11.57
C GLY A 281 -10.80 -11.37 10.10
N ASP A 282 -11.98 -11.04 9.58
CA ASP A 282 -12.09 -10.39 8.28
C ASP A 282 -11.76 -8.89 8.41
N THR A 283 -10.48 -8.59 8.24
CA THR A 283 -9.96 -7.22 8.36
C THR A 283 -10.50 -6.29 7.29
N ILE A 284 -10.81 -6.80 6.10
CA ILE A 284 -11.38 -5.99 5.00
C ILE A 284 -12.81 -5.61 5.34
N ALA A 285 -13.65 -6.56 5.75
CA ALA A 285 -15.02 -6.29 6.20
C ALA A 285 -15.04 -5.29 7.38
N TYR A 286 -14.11 -5.40 8.30
CA TYR A 286 -13.95 -4.45 9.39
C TYR A 286 -13.68 -3.02 8.89
N ILE A 287 -12.69 -2.84 7.99
CA ILE A 287 -12.36 -1.52 7.41
C ILE A 287 -13.55 -0.94 6.65
N ASP A 288 -14.26 -1.75 5.89
CA ASP A 288 -15.44 -1.36 5.11
C ASP A 288 -16.60 -0.91 6.02
N GLY A 289 -16.78 -1.62 7.13
CA GLY A 289 -17.81 -1.31 8.12
C GLY A 289 -17.55 -0.05 8.95
N LEU A 290 -16.27 0.31 9.16
CA LEU A 290 -15.85 1.42 10.03
C LEU A 290 -16.50 2.76 9.65
N SER A 291 -16.48 3.10 8.38
CA SER A 291 -17.00 4.37 7.89
C SER A 291 -18.49 4.55 8.18
N ASN A 292 -19.29 3.56 7.85
CA ASN A 292 -20.73 3.61 8.03
C ASN A 292 -21.10 3.66 9.51
N TRP A 293 -20.45 2.83 10.33
CA TRP A 293 -20.68 2.83 11.76
C TRP A 293 -20.32 4.17 12.39
N MET A 294 -19.13 4.71 12.10
CA MET A 294 -18.69 6.00 12.66
C MET A 294 -19.59 7.16 12.25
N LEU A 295 -20.04 7.21 10.99
CA LEU A 295 -20.95 8.25 10.52
C LEU A 295 -22.28 8.22 11.27
N VAL A 296 -22.90 7.05 11.39
CA VAL A 296 -24.17 6.88 12.11
C VAL A 296 -24.02 7.30 13.56
N ASP A 297 -22.93 6.90 14.23
CA ASP A 297 -22.68 7.29 15.61
C ASP A 297 -22.48 8.80 15.77
N LEU A 298 -21.67 9.42 14.89
CA LEU A 298 -21.38 10.84 14.96
C LEU A 298 -22.61 11.70 14.64
N ILE A 299 -23.46 11.31 13.69
CA ILE A 299 -24.71 11.99 13.41
C ILE A 299 -25.60 11.93 14.66
N GLN A 300 -25.76 10.75 15.25
CA GLN A 300 -26.55 10.59 16.45
C GLN A 300 -25.99 11.36 17.64
N VAL A 301 -24.66 11.39 17.79
CA VAL A 301 -24.01 12.22 18.82
C VAL A 301 -24.34 13.70 18.62
N PHE A 302 -24.28 14.21 17.40
CA PHE A 302 -24.55 15.60 17.11
C PHE A 302 -26.02 15.96 17.41
N ASP A 303 -26.94 15.16 16.92
CA ASP A 303 -28.37 15.45 17.01
C ASP A 303 -28.96 15.24 18.43
N GLU A 304 -28.49 14.19 19.13
CA GLU A 304 -29.16 13.77 20.37
C GLU A 304 -28.28 13.87 21.62
N VAL A 305 -26.95 13.76 21.52
CA VAL A 305 -26.05 13.85 22.69
C VAL A 305 -25.62 15.29 22.95
N VAL A 306 -25.19 16.00 21.90
CA VAL A 306 -24.69 17.38 22.02
C VAL A 306 -25.71 18.30 22.72
N PRO A 307 -27.03 18.26 22.44
CA PRO A 307 -28.01 19.08 23.13
C PRO A 307 -28.15 18.79 24.64
N CYS A 308 -27.71 17.62 25.10
CA CYS A 308 -27.76 17.24 26.51
C CYS A 308 -26.62 17.83 27.34
N PHE A 309 -25.60 18.42 26.72
CA PHE A 309 -24.42 18.95 27.38
C PHE A 309 -24.32 20.46 27.26
N PRO A 310 -23.84 21.17 28.30
CA PRO A 310 -23.48 22.58 28.20
C PRO A 310 -22.29 22.77 27.23
N GLN A 311 -22.22 23.95 26.61
CA GLN A 311 -21.18 24.26 25.60
C GLN A 311 -19.75 24.15 26.14
N ASP A 312 -19.51 24.43 27.42
CA ASP A 312 -18.20 24.36 28.07
C ASP A 312 -17.65 22.92 28.23
N TYR A 313 -18.44 21.90 27.90
CA TYR A 313 -17.97 20.50 27.83
C TYR A 313 -17.33 20.17 26.51
N GLU A 314 -17.51 20.98 25.45
CA GLU A 314 -17.01 20.74 24.11
C GLU A 314 -17.22 19.29 23.65
N ILE A 315 -18.40 18.73 23.95
CA ILE A 315 -18.69 17.31 23.79
C ILE A 315 -18.57 16.85 22.35
N TRP A 316 -18.98 17.70 21.39
CA TRP A 316 -18.81 17.40 19.97
C TRP A 316 -17.33 17.21 19.60
N ALA A 317 -16.48 18.16 19.99
CA ALA A 317 -15.05 18.07 19.76
C ALA A 317 -14.44 16.83 20.44
N LEU A 318 -14.91 16.46 21.63
CA LEU A 318 -14.46 15.26 22.34
C LEU A 318 -14.77 14.00 21.51
N PHE A 319 -15.99 13.85 21.02
CA PHE A 319 -16.34 12.67 20.21
C PHE A 319 -15.53 12.62 18.92
N VAL A 320 -15.51 13.68 18.12
CA VAL A 320 -14.78 13.70 16.84
C VAL A 320 -13.30 13.39 17.04
N LYS A 321 -12.62 14.04 18.01
CA LYS A 321 -11.21 13.80 18.30
C LYS A 321 -10.94 12.36 18.75
N ASN A 322 -11.80 11.77 19.59
CA ASN A 322 -11.57 10.41 20.06
C ASN A 322 -11.92 9.36 19.01
N TYR A 323 -12.97 9.57 18.20
CA TYR A 323 -13.23 8.68 17.06
C TYR A 323 -12.07 8.69 16.06
N HIS A 324 -11.54 9.86 15.72
CA HIS A 324 -10.37 9.97 14.86
C HIS A 324 -9.14 9.29 15.47
N LYS A 325 -8.88 9.52 16.76
CA LYS A 325 -7.74 8.93 17.47
C LYS A 325 -7.81 7.41 17.53
N PHE A 326 -8.95 6.85 17.94
CA PHE A 326 -9.11 5.40 18.09
C PHE A 326 -9.19 4.70 16.71
N LEU A 327 -9.71 5.39 15.70
CA LEU A 327 -9.59 4.94 14.32
C LEU A 327 -8.13 4.81 13.93
N ASP A 328 -7.34 5.85 14.14
CA ASP A 328 -5.91 5.84 13.82
C ASP A 328 -5.16 4.72 14.58
N GLU A 329 -5.39 4.57 15.88
CA GLU A 329 -4.82 3.50 16.70
C GLU A 329 -5.20 2.10 16.16
N SER A 330 -6.45 1.92 15.74
CA SER A 330 -6.94 0.66 15.17
C SER A 330 -6.29 0.35 13.83
N LEU A 331 -6.18 1.34 12.93
CA LEU A 331 -5.52 1.18 11.64
C LEU A 331 -4.02 0.89 11.81
N GLN A 332 -3.34 1.57 12.75
CA GLN A 332 -1.94 1.31 13.07
C GLN A 332 -1.74 -0.11 13.64
N ALA A 333 -2.65 -0.60 14.47
CA ALA A 333 -2.59 -1.97 14.98
C ALA A 333 -2.72 -3.01 13.87
N ILE A 334 -3.58 -2.76 12.87
CA ILE A 334 -3.69 -3.62 11.68
C ILE A 334 -2.37 -3.62 10.91
N VAL A 335 -1.78 -2.45 10.64
CA VAL A 335 -0.47 -2.37 9.96
C VAL A 335 0.61 -3.14 10.72
N ALA A 336 0.66 -2.99 12.04
CA ALA A 336 1.64 -3.67 12.90
C ALA A 336 1.50 -5.20 12.92
N SER A 337 0.33 -5.75 12.56
CA SER A 337 0.10 -7.20 12.48
C SER A 337 0.68 -7.86 11.23
N ASN A 338 1.38 -7.13 10.36
CA ASN A 338 1.86 -7.58 9.06
C ASN A 338 0.75 -8.20 8.20
N PRO A 339 -0.26 -7.43 7.82
CA PRO A 339 -1.44 -7.93 7.13
C PRO A 339 -1.11 -8.40 5.71
N GLU A 340 -2.06 -9.09 5.09
CA GLU A 340 -1.97 -9.46 3.69
C GLU A 340 -1.96 -8.25 2.76
N ALA A 341 -1.44 -8.45 1.54
CA ALA A 341 -1.29 -7.41 0.53
C ALA A 341 -2.60 -6.67 0.20
N SER A 342 -3.72 -7.39 0.10
CA SER A 342 -5.07 -6.85 -0.12
C SER A 342 -5.51 -5.88 0.98
N VAL A 343 -5.20 -6.22 2.23
CA VAL A 343 -5.51 -5.39 3.40
C VAL A 343 -4.71 -4.09 3.39
N ILE A 344 -3.42 -4.14 3.02
CA ILE A 344 -2.56 -2.93 2.91
C ILE A 344 -3.14 -1.95 1.89
N LEU A 345 -3.53 -2.45 0.72
CA LEU A 345 -4.14 -1.61 -0.32
C LEU A 345 -5.48 -1.04 0.15
N ARG A 346 -6.30 -1.84 0.85
CA ARG A 346 -7.59 -1.39 1.39
C ARG A 346 -7.41 -0.30 2.44
N LEU A 347 -6.45 -0.48 3.37
CA LEU A 347 -6.07 0.54 4.36
C LEU A 347 -5.65 1.85 3.69
N HIS A 348 -4.81 1.76 2.67
CA HIS A 348 -4.36 2.94 1.94
C HIS A 348 -5.52 3.68 1.25
N ALA A 349 -6.40 2.95 0.54
CA ALA A 349 -7.57 3.55 -0.12
C ALA A 349 -8.50 4.24 0.89
N PHE A 350 -8.72 3.59 2.03
CA PHE A 350 -9.50 4.12 3.13
C PHE A 350 -8.89 5.42 3.70
N ALA A 351 -7.63 5.40 4.12
CA ALA A 351 -6.98 6.54 4.77
C ALA A 351 -6.81 7.75 3.83
N LYS A 352 -6.45 7.51 2.57
CA LYS A 352 -6.15 8.57 1.60
C LYS A 352 -7.40 9.25 1.04
N ARG A 353 -8.43 8.49 0.72
CA ARG A 353 -9.59 8.98 -0.04
C ARG A 353 -10.90 8.87 0.72
N GLU A 354 -11.25 7.68 1.20
CA GLU A 354 -12.59 7.38 1.67
C GLU A 354 -12.91 8.10 2.98
N TYR A 355 -12.01 8.06 3.94
CA TYR A 355 -12.19 8.77 5.20
C TYR A 355 -12.45 10.27 5.00
N LYS A 356 -11.70 10.92 4.09
CA LYS A 356 -11.92 12.33 3.76
C LYS A 356 -13.28 12.58 3.08
N GLN A 357 -13.71 11.64 2.23
CA GLN A 357 -15.04 11.71 1.60
C GLN A 357 -16.15 11.54 2.62
N HIS A 358 -15.98 10.61 3.57
CA HIS A 358 -16.96 10.39 4.64
C HIS A 358 -17.07 11.60 5.58
N LEU A 359 -15.95 12.20 5.95
CA LEU A 359 -15.97 13.44 6.71
C LEU A 359 -16.66 14.59 5.96
N LYS A 360 -16.44 14.73 4.66
CA LYS A 360 -17.16 15.72 3.84
C LYS A 360 -18.66 15.45 3.78
N LYS A 361 -19.08 14.19 3.68
CA LYS A 361 -20.50 13.82 3.76
C LYS A 361 -21.10 14.18 5.10
N LEU A 362 -20.40 13.85 6.20
CA LEU A 362 -20.83 14.20 7.56
C LEU A 362 -20.98 15.72 7.74
N GLN A 363 -20.00 16.50 7.27
CA GLN A 363 -20.05 17.96 7.32
C GLN A 363 -21.22 18.55 6.50
N ALA A 364 -21.51 17.96 5.34
CA ALA A 364 -22.63 18.38 4.50
C ALA A 364 -23.99 18.02 5.11
N GLU A 365 -24.10 16.85 5.73
CA GLU A 365 -25.34 16.35 6.36
C GLU A 365 -25.70 17.15 7.62
N LEU A 366 -24.71 17.48 8.42
CA LEU A 366 -24.90 18.23 9.67
C LEU A 366 -24.80 19.76 9.48
N GLU A 367 -24.53 20.24 8.27
CA GLU A 367 -24.31 21.67 7.96
C GLU A 367 -23.26 22.36 8.85
N ILE A 368 -22.18 21.64 9.18
CA ILE A 368 -21.10 22.12 10.07
C ILE A 368 -19.73 21.98 9.43
N GLU A 369 -18.76 22.73 9.94
CA GLU A 369 -17.34 22.53 9.63
C GLU A 369 -16.62 21.85 10.81
N ILE A 370 -15.86 20.80 10.51
CA ILE A 370 -14.96 20.15 11.47
C ILE A 370 -13.58 20.79 11.33
N PRO A 371 -13.06 21.44 12.39
CA PRO A 371 -11.74 22.06 12.33
C PRO A 371 -10.64 21.00 12.02
N PRO A 372 -9.73 21.26 11.08
CA PRO A 372 -8.66 20.32 10.73
C PRO A 372 -7.75 19.94 11.91
N GLU A 373 -7.67 20.81 12.92
CA GLU A 373 -6.91 20.60 14.15
C GLU A 373 -7.44 19.43 14.98
N TRP A 374 -8.74 19.10 14.85
CA TRP A 374 -9.35 17.99 15.57
C TRP A 374 -8.99 16.63 14.96
N LEU A 375 -8.50 16.64 13.73
CA LEU A 375 -8.12 15.47 12.93
C LEU A 375 -6.58 15.32 12.87
N GLN A 376 -5.89 15.69 13.94
CA GLN A 376 -4.44 15.56 14.09
C GLN A 376 -4.08 14.54 15.17
N PRO A 377 -3.04 13.73 14.95
CA PRO A 377 -2.28 13.58 13.70
C PRO A 377 -3.12 12.98 12.56
N PRO A 378 -2.74 13.16 11.29
CA PRO A 378 -3.45 12.51 10.18
C PRO A 378 -3.38 10.98 10.34
N LEU A 379 -4.37 10.27 9.79
CA LEU A 379 -4.42 8.81 9.87
C LEU A 379 -3.10 8.18 9.44
N LEU A 380 -2.69 7.14 10.14
CA LEU A 380 -1.41 6.43 9.92
C LEU A 380 -0.19 7.35 10.03
N GLY A 381 -0.32 8.47 10.75
CA GLY A 381 0.74 9.47 10.90
C GLY A 381 1.09 10.20 9.59
N GLY A 382 0.23 10.15 8.57
CA GLY A 382 0.50 10.70 7.23
C GLY A 382 1.48 9.87 6.41
N LYS A 383 1.76 8.63 6.81
CA LYS A 383 2.72 7.72 6.18
C LYS A 383 2.07 6.79 5.14
N GLU A 384 1.06 7.28 4.44
CA GLU A 384 0.34 6.49 3.44
C GLU A 384 1.27 5.97 2.33
N GLN A 385 2.34 6.72 1.99
CA GLN A 385 3.31 6.27 1.01
C GLN A 385 4.19 5.12 1.54
N GLU A 386 4.55 5.12 2.82
CA GLU A 386 5.31 4.01 3.42
C GLU A 386 4.53 2.70 3.33
N LEU A 387 3.19 2.73 3.46
CA LEU A 387 2.34 1.53 3.27
C LEU A 387 2.45 0.96 1.85
N ILE A 388 2.48 1.83 0.85
CA ILE A 388 2.63 1.41 -0.54
C ILE A 388 4.02 0.81 -0.77
N ASP A 389 5.05 1.44 -0.22
CA ASP A 389 6.42 0.93 -0.32
C ASP A 389 6.54 -0.46 0.38
N ASP A 390 5.88 -0.63 1.51
CA ASP A 390 5.84 -1.92 2.22
C ASP A 390 5.00 -2.97 1.47
N TYR A 391 3.90 -2.57 0.84
CA TYR A 391 3.15 -3.42 -0.07
C TYR A 391 4.02 -3.92 -1.22
N VAL A 392 4.73 -3.02 -1.91
CA VAL A 392 5.62 -3.39 -3.01
C VAL A 392 6.72 -4.34 -2.51
N LYS A 393 7.36 -4.04 -1.37
CA LYS A 393 8.37 -4.94 -0.76
C LYS A 393 7.82 -6.33 -0.46
N LEU A 394 6.60 -6.41 0.06
CA LEU A 394 5.94 -7.68 0.34
C LEU A 394 5.72 -8.49 -0.93
N ILE A 395 5.23 -7.84 -2.00
CA ILE A 395 5.05 -8.47 -3.32
C ILE A 395 6.39 -8.95 -3.86
N VAL A 396 7.43 -8.10 -3.83
CA VAL A 396 8.79 -8.46 -4.27
C VAL A 396 9.29 -9.70 -3.54
N SER A 397 9.20 -9.70 -2.21
CA SER A 397 9.65 -10.85 -1.40
C SER A 397 8.90 -12.15 -1.73
N ARG A 398 7.59 -12.06 -1.95
CA ARG A 398 6.78 -13.21 -2.33
C ARG A 398 7.10 -13.69 -3.75
N LEU A 399 7.21 -12.77 -4.71
CA LEU A 399 7.61 -13.08 -6.08
C LEU A 399 8.98 -13.77 -6.11
N ASP A 400 9.98 -13.22 -5.45
CA ASP A 400 11.33 -13.78 -5.40
C ASP A 400 11.33 -15.18 -4.75
N THR A 401 10.58 -15.37 -3.67
CA THR A 401 10.50 -16.67 -2.98
C THR A 401 9.83 -17.73 -3.86
N LEU A 402 8.67 -17.42 -4.42
CA LEU A 402 7.91 -18.35 -5.25
C LEU A 402 8.65 -18.66 -6.55
N THR A 403 9.24 -17.64 -7.17
CA THR A 403 10.04 -17.81 -8.38
C THR A 403 11.30 -18.65 -8.13
N THR A 404 11.95 -18.47 -6.97
CA THR A 404 13.09 -19.30 -6.58
C THR A 404 12.70 -20.78 -6.43
N ASN A 405 11.57 -21.04 -5.79
CA ASN A 405 11.06 -22.40 -5.62
C ASN A 405 10.69 -23.04 -6.98
N LEU A 406 9.98 -22.29 -7.82
CA LEU A 406 9.60 -22.71 -9.16
C LEU A 406 10.85 -23.06 -10.01
N MET A 407 11.80 -22.12 -10.07
CA MET A 407 13.05 -22.35 -10.82
C MET A 407 13.86 -23.51 -10.28
N THR A 408 13.90 -23.71 -8.97
CA THR A 408 14.64 -24.85 -8.39
C THR A 408 14.04 -26.17 -8.91
N SER A 409 12.72 -26.29 -8.92
CA SER A 409 12.03 -27.49 -9.45
C SER A 409 12.26 -27.68 -10.94
N GLU A 410 12.12 -26.63 -11.74
CA GLU A 410 12.28 -26.70 -13.19
C GLU A 410 13.73 -26.94 -13.62
N ILE A 411 14.69 -26.32 -12.93
CA ILE A 411 16.13 -26.59 -13.17
C ILE A 411 16.46 -28.04 -12.86
N GLU A 412 15.93 -28.61 -11.78
CA GLU A 412 16.13 -30.02 -11.44
C GLU A 412 15.56 -30.92 -12.52
N GLU A 413 14.34 -30.66 -12.98
CA GLU A 413 13.69 -31.41 -14.05
C GLU A 413 14.44 -31.29 -15.37
N PHE A 414 14.80 -30.08 -15.80
CA PHE A 414 15.60 -29.81 -17.01
C PHE A 414 16.99 -30.44 -16.97
N THR A 415 17.59 -30.61 -15.79
CA THR A 415 18.94 -31.17 -15.66
C THR A 415 18.94 -32.68 -15.58
N ARG A 416 17.94 -33.26 -14.86
CA ARG A 416 17.84 -34.72 -14.69
C ARG A 416 17.22 -35.43 -15.87
N ARG A 417 16.20 -34.85 -16.49
CA ARG A 417 15.50 -35.43 -17.66
C ARG A 417 15.11 -36.89 -17.49
N GLU A 418 14.59 -37.24 -16.30
CA GLU A 418 14.18 -38.61 -15.96
C GLU A 418 12.98 -39.09 -16.79
N GLN A 419 12.15 -38.12 -17.21
CA GLN A 419 10.96 -38.33 -18.05
C GLN A 419 10.96 -37.29 -19.17
N PRO A 420 10.24 -37.53 -20.30
CA PRO A 420 10.05 -36.50 -21.31
C PRO A 420 9.22 -35.32 -20.76
N PRO A 421 9.35 -34.11 -21.34
CA PRO A 421 8.51 -32.96 -20.98
C PRO A 421 7.01 -33.29 -21.14
N GLU A 422 6.17 -32.55 -20.40
CA GLU A 422 4.71 -32.68 -20.54
C GLU A 422 4.28 -32.21 -21.94
N ILE A 423 3.20 -32.82 -22.45
CA ILE A 423 2.59 -32.42 -23.72
C ILE A 423 1.34 -31.61 -23.37
N ASP A 424 1.27 -30.40 -23.90
CA ASP A 424 0.13 -29.51 -23.68
C ASP A 424 -1.08 -29.91 -24.55
N PRO A 425 -2.27 -29.29 -24.37
CA PRO A 425 -3.46 -29.60 -25.16
C PRO A 425 -3.31 -29.38 -26.67
N GLU A 426 -2.33 -28.59 -27.09
CA GLU A 426 -2.02 -28.33 -28.50
C GLU A 426 -1.06 -29.37 -29.09
N GLY A 427 -0.57 -30.28 -28.27
CA GLY A 427 0.36 -31.33 -28.67
C GLY A 427 1.83 -30.93 -28.58
N LEU A 428 2.15 -29.79 -28.00
CA LEU A 428 3.50 -29.25 -27.89
C LEU A 428 4.17 -29.61 -26.56
N TYR A 429 5.47 -29.78 -26.55
CA TYR A 429 6.23 -29.93 -25.31
C TYR A 429 6.22 -28.63 -24.49
N GLY A 430 6.07 -28.74 -23.17
CA GLY A 430 6.10 -27.61 -22.24
C GLY A 430 6.40 -28.03 -20.82
N MET A 431 6.63 -27.03 -19.95
CA MET A 431 6.78 -27.16 -18.50
C MET A 431 5.68 -26.35 -17.82
N LYS A 432 5.54 -26.49 -16.50
CA LYS A 432 4.47 -25.80 -15.73
C LYS A 432 4.76 -24.35 -15.42
N GLY A 433 6.04 -23.96 -15.40
CA GLY A 433 6.52 -22.69 -14.93
C GLY A 433 5.83 -21.45 -15.49
N PRO A 434 5.63 -21.34 -16.80
CA PRO A 434 4.97 -20.17 -17.38
C PRO A 434 3.56 -19.94 -16.83
N VAL A 435 2.76 -21.01 -16.70
CA VAL A 435 1.38 -20.91 -16.22
C VAL A 435 1.35 -20.49 -14.76
N ASP A 436 2.12 -21.14 -13.91
CA ASP A 436 2.17 -20.88 -12.48
C ASP A 436 2.70 -19.47 -12.20
N PHE A 437 3.76 -19.06 -12.92
CA PHE A 437 4.33 -17.72 -12.79
C PHE A 437 3.34 -16.62 -13.20
N PHE A 438 2.71 -16.73 -14.37
CA PHE A 438 1.79 -15.70 -14.83
C PHE A 438 0.46 -15.70 -14.09
N GLN A 439 0.01 -16.82 -13.53
CA GLN A 439 -1.12 -16.84 -12.62
C GLN A 439 -0.84 -15.98 -11.39
N MET A 440 0.34 -16.10 -10.82
CA MET A 440 0.79 -15.31 -9.67
C MET A 440 0.94 -13.82 -10.02
N VAL A 441 1.57 -13.49 -11.15
CA VAL A 441 1.70 -12.10 -11.62
C VAL A 441 0.33 -11.48 -11.85
N ASN A 442 -0.61 -12.21 -12.45
CA ASN A 442 -1.98 -11.74 -12.64
C ASN A 442 -2.67 -11.45 -11.30
N GLN A 443 -2.54 -12.32 -10.30
CA GLN A 443 -3.14 -12.09 -8.98
C GLN A 443 -2.64 -10.78 -8.33
N TYR A 444 -1.33 -10.50 -8.41
CA TYR A 444 -0.78 -9.28 -7.83
C TYR A 444 -1.11 -8.02 -8.64
N THR A 445 -1.13 -8.12 -9.96
CA THR A 445 -1.54 -7.00 -10.81
C THR A 445 -3.02 -6.69 -10.68
N ASP A 446 -3.88 -7.67 -10.55
CA ASP A 446 -5.32 -7.48 -10.33
C ASP A 446 -5.59 -6.77 -8.99
N ALA A 447 -4.94 -7.20 -7.92
CA ALA A 447 -5.01 -6.50 -6.63
C ALA A 447 -4.49 -5.05 -6.71
N ALA A 448 -3.41 -4.81 -7.47
CA ALA A 448 -2.91 -3.46 -7.69
C ALA A 448 -3.86 -2.59 -8.52
N VAL A 449 -4.56 -3.15 -9.51
CA VAL A 449 -5.62 -2.48 -10.29
C VAL A 449 -6.79 -2.08 -9.38
N GLU A 450 -7.25 -2.97 -8.51
CA GLU A 450 -8.33 -2.70 -7.55
C GLU A 450 -8.02 -1.53 -6.62
N SER A 451 -6.74 -1.29 -6.31
CA SER A 451 -6.32 -0.12 -5.53
C SER A 451 -6.65 1.23 -6.18
N GLY A 452 -6.90 1.24 -7.49
CA GLY A 452 -7.12 2.46 -8.27
C GLY A 452 -5.90 3.38 -8.40
N GLN A 453 -4.68 2.87 -8.12
CA GLN A 453 -3.45 3.65 -8.11
C GLN A 453 -2.49 3.20 -9.20
N GLY A 454 -2.42 3.96 -10.29
CA GLY A 454 -1.52 3.65 -11.41
C GLY A 454 -0.03 3.56 -11.02
N ALA A 455 0.40 4.30 -9.99
CA ALA A 455 1.78 4.23 -9.50
C ALA A 455 2.10 2.89 -8.84
N VAL A 456 1.17 2.34 -8.05
CA VAL A 456 1.30 1.02 -7.41
C VAL A 456 1.37 -0.06 -8.47
N LEU A 457 0.45 -0.02 -9.43
CA LEU A 457 0.42 -0.97 -10.54
C LEU A 457 1.72 -0.94 -11.34
N ALA A 458 2.20 0.26 -11.70
CA ALA A 458 3.46 0.41 -12.43
C ALA A 458 4.67 -0.14 -11.65
N SER A 459 4.67 -0.01 -10.32
CA SER A 459 5.71 -0.58 -9.46
C SER A 459 5.64 -2.11 -9.41
N VAL A 460 4.45 -2.68 -9.24
CA VAL A 460 4.24 -4.14 -9.23
C VAL A 460 4.63 -4.75 -10.58
N VAL A 461 4.23 -4.14 -11.70
CA VAL A 461 4.61 -4.59 -13.04
C VAL A 461 6.13 -4.46 -13.25
N GLY A 462 6.73 -3.36 -12.81
CA GLY A 462 8.18 -3.16 -12.89
C GLY A 462 8.96 -4.25 -12.16
N GLU A 463 8.53 -4.64 -10.97
CA GLU A 463 9.14 -5.74 -10.21
C GLU A 463 8.87 -7.12 -10.87
N SER A 464 7.68 -7.33 -11.40
CA SER A 464 7.37 -8.54 -12.17
C SER A 464 8.27 -8.66 -13.41
N ALA A 465 8.47 -7.56 -14.15
CA ALA A 465 9.38 -7.51 -15.30
C ALA A 465 10.85 -7.77 -14.90
N ARG A 466 11.30 -7.24 -13.75
CA ARG A 466 12.63 -7.55 -13.18
C ARG A 466 12.80 -9.04 -12.94
N VAL A 467 11.79 -9.68 -12.35
CA VAL A 467 11.81 -11.13 -12.11
C VAL A 467 11.83 -11.89 -13.43
N MET A 468 11.01 -11.51 -14.42
CA MET A 468 11.01 -12.09 -15.77
C MET A 468 12.40 -12.06 -16.39
N THR A 469 13.08 -10.91 -16.37
CA THR A 469 14.45 -10.76 -16.85
C THR A 469 15.44 -11.66 -16.09
N GLY A 470 15.25 -11.78 -14.78
CA GLY A 470 16.05 -12.69 -13.95
C GLY A 470 15.89 -14.16 -14.33
N LEU A 471 14.66 -14.60 -14.62
CA LEU A 471 14.35 -15.95 -15.12
C LEU A 471 14.99 -16.23 -16.48
N GLN A 472 14.87 -15.30 -17.42
CA GLN A 472 15.48 -15.37 -18.75
C GLN A 472 17.00 -15.55 -18.68
N ALA A 473 17.65 -14.78 -17.81
CA ALA A 473 19.08 -14.90 -17.59
C ALA A 473 19.50 -16.27 -17.00
N GLN A 474 18.70 -16.80 -16.07
CA GLN A 474 18.95 -18.13 -15.48
C GLN A 474 18.76 -19.23 -16.52
N TRP A 475 17.69 -19.20 -17.31
CA TRP A 475 17.45 -20.15 -18.39
C TRP A 475 18.54 -20.11 -19.45
N THR A 476 18.96 -18.92 -19.90
CA THR A 476 20.08 -18.78 -20.86
C THR A 476 21.34 -19.44 -20.33
N LYS A 477 21.68 -19.16 -19.07
CA LYS A 477 22.90 -19.73 -18.46
C LYS A 477 22.80 -21.24 -18.30
N LEU A 478 21.66 -21.77 -17.92
CA LEU A 478 21.42 -23.19 -17.76
C LEU A 478 21.51 -23.90 -19.12
N LEU A 479 20.83 -23.38 -20.14
CA LEU A 479 20.85 -23.89 -21.50
C LEU A 479 22.29 -23.97 -22.02
N GLU A 480 23.07 -22.92 -21.88
CA GLU A 480 24.48 -22.90 -22.32
C GLU A 480 25.34 -23.88 -21.54
N SER A 481 25.09 -24.06 -20.25
CA SER A 481 25.87 -24.99 -19.42
C SER A 481 25.57 -26.46 -19.77
N GLU A 482 24.30 -26.80 -19.94
CA GLU A 482 23.88 -28.16 -20.29
C GLU A 482 24.25 -28.51 -21.74
N HIS A 483 24.12 -27.56 -22.68
CA HIS A 483 24.60 -27.74 -24.04
C HIS A 483 26.12 -27.98 -24.06
N ARG A 484 26.91 -27.18 -23.34
CA ARG A 484 28.36 -27.38 -23.22
C ARG A 484 28.69 -28.75 -22.63
N ARG A 485 27.97 -29.16 -21.57
CA ARG A 485 28.15 -30.47 -20.95
C ARG A 485 27.91 -31.61 -21.93
N LEU A 486 26.85 -31.50 -22.75
CA LEU A 486 26.56 -32.51 -23.79
C LEU A 486 27.66 -32.58 -24.86
N VAL A 487 28.20 -31.45 -25.29
CA VAL A 487 29.25 -31.38 -26.30
C VAL A 487 30.61 -31.90 -25.77
N GLU A 488 30.98 -31.55 -24.55
CA GLU A 488 32.25 -31.89 -23.93
C GLU A 488 32.27 -33.33 -23.38
N LYS A 489 31.13 -33.77 -22.81
CA LYS A 489 31.00 -35.06 -22.11
C LYS A 489 29.67 -35.76 -22.45
N PRO A 490 29.45 -36.18 -23.68
CA PRO A 490 28.16 -36.74 -24.10
C PRO A 490 27.78 -38.02 -23.34
N GLU A 491 28.76 -38.81 -22.88
CA GLU A 491 28.49 -40.04 -22.12
C GLU A 491 28.01 -39.78 -20.66
N GLU A 492 28.28 -38.59 -20.10
CA GLU A 492 27.84 -38.19 -18.75
C GLU A 492 26.51 -37.38 -18.78
N ALA A 493 26.07 -36.96 -19.98
CA ALA A 493 24.86 -36.14 -20.11
C ALA A 493 23.61 -37.05 -20.20
N PRO A 494 22.57 -36.80 -19.39
CA PRO A 494 21.28 -37.50 -19.52
C PRO A 494 20.67 -37.29 -20.92
N GLY A 495 19.95 -38.28 -21.45
CA GLY A 495 19.19 -38.16 -22.69
C GLY A 495 18.06 -37.15 -22.60
N GLY A 496 17.33 -36.90 -23.67
CA GLY A 496 16.16 -36.04 -23.67
C GLY A 496 16.46 -34.54 -23.72
N PHE A 497 17.71 -34.13 -24.04
CA PHE A 497 18.06 -32.70 -24.02
C PHE A 497 17.33 -31.91 -25.11
N ALA A 498 17.16 -32.48 -26.31
CA ALA A 498 16.45 -31.79 -27.39
C ALA A 498 14.98 -31.52 -27.02
N GLU A 499 14.31 -32.50 -26.43
CA GLU A 499 12.91 -32.41 -26.01
C GLU A 499 12.73 -31.29 -24.96
N TYR A 500 13.63 -31.21 -23.98
CA TYR A 500 13.59 -30.11 -22.96
C TYR A 500 13.98 -28.74 -23.53
N VAL A 501 14.84 -28.67 -24.55
CA VAL A 501 15.12 -27.41 -25.27
C VAL A 501 13.90 -26.96 -26.06
N ILE A 502 13.16 -27.90 -26.69
CA ILE A 502 11.89 -27.62 -27.37
C ILE A 502 10.84 -27.11 -26.36
N ALA A 503 10.69 -27.81 -25.24
CA ALA A 503 9.77 -27.37 -24.18
C ALA A 503 10.11 -25.96 -23.68
N LEU A 504 11.40 -25.69 -23.43
CA LEU A 504 11.85 -24.36 -23.02
C LEU A 504 11.54 -23.31 -24.10
N ALA A 505 11.79 -23.60 -25.40
CA ALA A 505 11.47 -22.67 -26.48
C ALA A 505 9.98 -22.32 -26.53
N ASN A 506 9.11 -23.35 -26.42
CA ASN A 506 7.67 -23.18 -26.41
C ASN A 506 7.22 -22.35 -25.21
N ASP A 507 7.77 -22.62 -24.01
CA ASP A 507 7.46 -21.90 -22.79
C ASP A 507 7.89 -20.43 -22.84
N GLN A 508 8.99 -20.11 -23.52
CA GLN A 508 9.37 -18.71 -23.73
C GLN A 508 8.36 -17.98 -24.61
N ILE A 509 7.84 -18.60 -25.67
CA ILE A 509 6.78 -18.00 -26.50
C ILE A 509 5.49 -17.86 -25.71
N LYS A 510 5.11 -18.88 -24.95
CA LYS A 510 3.94 -18.84 -24.07
C LYS A 510 4.05 -17.69 -23.04
N SER A 511 5.24 -17.52 -22.46
CA SER A 511 5.55 -16.43 -21.53
C SER A 511 5.50 -15.05 -22.21
N ALA A 512 6.01 -14.93 -23.44
CA ALA A 512 5.91 -13.69 -24.22
C ALA A 512 4.45 -13.32 -24.51
N ASN A 513 3.63 -14.28 -24.92
CA ASN A 513 2.20 -14.09 -25.18
C ASN A 513 1.42 -13.71 -23.91
N TYR A 514 1.76 -14.32 -22.77
CA TYR A 514 1.16 -13.94 -21.49
C TYR A 514 1.54 -12.52 -21.07
N ALA A 515 2.80 -12.12 -21.27
CA ALA A 515 3.27 -10.77 -21.00
C ALA A 515 2.61 -9.73 -21.92
N GLU A 516 2.42 -10.04 -23.20
CA GLU A 516 1.70 -9.18 -24.16
C GLU A 516 0.22 -9.03 -23.78
N THR A 517 -0.43 -10.14 -23.43
CA THR A 517 -1.82 -10.14 -22.96
C THR A 517 -1.96 -9.31 -21.69
N LEU A 518 -1.00 -9.44 -20.76
CA LEU A 518 -0.95 -8.63 -19.54
C LEU A 518 -0.79 -7.14 -19.87
N SER A 519 0.12 -6.77 -20.79
CA SER A 519 0.33 -5.38 -21.22
C SER A 519 -0.94 -4.77 -21.77
N THR A 520 -1.57 -5.44 -22.74
CA THR A 520 -2.82 -4.98 -23.37
C THR A 520 -3.94 -4.80 -22.37
N ARG A 521 -4.11 -5.75 -21.44
CA ARG A 521 -5.13 -5.70 -20.40
C ARG A 521 -4.93 -4.54 -19.44
N LEU A 522 -3.69 -4.19 -19.10
CA LEU A 522 -3.36 -3.15 -18.14
C LEU A 522 -3.38 -1.75 -18.74
N GLU A 523 -3.12 -1.58 -20.04
CA GLU A 523 -3.17 -0.29 -20.72
C GLU A 523 -4.54 0.41 -20.58
N GLU A 524 -5.62 -0.35 -20.64
CA GLU A 524 -6.99 0.17 -20.51
C GLU A 524 -7.34 0.61 -19.06
N ARG A 525 -6.55 0.20 -18.07
CA ARG A 525 -6.85 0.37 -16.65
C ARG A 525 -6.14 1.53 -15.97
N VAL A 526 -5.22 2.20 -16.66
CA VAL A 526 -4.38 3.26 -16.12
C VAL A 526 -4.34 4.50 -16.99
N SER A 527 -3.84 5.61 -16.45
CA SER A 527 -3.60 6.82 -17.23
C SER A 527 -2.46 6.62 -18.23
N GLU A 528 -2.48 7.35 -19.35
CA GLU A 528 -1.50 7.29 -20.43
C GLU A 528 -0.04 7.28 -19.96
N LYS A 529 0.28 8.08 -18.93
CA LYS A 529 1.63 8.12 -18.32
C LYS A 529 2.09 6.75 -17.82
N TYR A 530 1.23 6.06 -17.08
CA TYR A 530 1.57 4.77 -16.50
C TYR A 530 1.44 3.64 -17.51
N ALA A 531 0.51 3.73 -18.46
CA ALA A 531 0.39 2.80 -19.57
C ALA A 531 1.70 2.70 -20.35
N LYS A 532 2.29 3.84 -20.70
CA LYS A 532 3.58 3.88 -21.40
C LYS A 532 4.72 3.24 -20.58
N MET A 533 4.80 3.53 -19.28
CA MET A 533 5.82 2.92 -18.42
C MET A 533 5.66 1.40 -18.28
N ILE A 534 4.41 0.92 -18.21
CA ILE A 534 4.09 -0.50 -18.13
C ILE A 534 4.46 -1.20 -19.44
N ALA A 535 4.04 -0.63 -20.58
CA ALA A 535 4.34 -1.16 -21.90
C ALA A 535 5.86 -1.26 -22.12
N GLU A 536 6.64 -0.21 -21.88
CA GLU A 536 8.11 -0.23 -22.01
C GLU A 536 8.76 -1.36 -21.19
N LYS A 537 8.29 -1.60 -19.95
CA LYS A 537 8.85 -2.66 -19.09
C LYS A 537 8.48 -4.07 -19.55
N LEU A 538 7.25 -4.26 -20.01
CA LEU A 538 6.79 -5.54 -20.52
C LEU A 538 7.36 -5.84 -21.89
N ASP A 539 7.54 -4.85 -22.78
CA ASP A 539 8.20 -4.99 -24.06
C ASP A 539 9.64 -5.49 -23.91
N ASP A 540 10.40 -4.93 -22.95
CA ASP A 540 11.74 -5.40 -22.60
C ASP A 540 11.72 -6.89 -22.18
N ALA A 541 10.74 -7.30 -21.36
CA ALA A 541 10.59 -8.67 -20.93
C ALA A 541 10.14 -9.61 -22.06
N ILE A 542 9.23 -9.16 -22.93
CA ILE A 542 8.78 -9.91 -24.11
C ILE A 542 9.97 -10.19 -25.03
N ASN A 543 10.75 -9.15 -25.36
CA ASN A 543 11.95 -9.29 -26.18
C ASN A 543 12.96 -10.26 -25.54
N GLY A 544 13.13 -10.21 -24.22
CA GLY A 544 14.00 -11.14 -23.51
C GLY A 544 13.53 -12.60 -23.62
N TYR A 545 12.24 -12.89 -23.57
CA TYR A 545 11.69 -14.21 -23.82
C TYR A 545 11.95 -14.69 -25.25
N LEU A 546 11.75 -13.82 -26.24
CA LEU A 546 12.03 -14.12 -27.65
C LEU A 546 13.54 -14.40 -27.89
N ASP A 547 14.41 -13.68 -27.19
CA ASP A 547 15.86 -13.92 -27.27
C ASP A 547 16.25 -15.29 -26.72
N VAL A 548 15.63 -15.73 -25.59
CA VAL A 548 15.84 -17.07 -25.04
C VAL A 548 15.32 -18.15 -26.01
N ALA A 549 14.12 -17.96 -26.59
CA ALA A 549 13.57 -18.86 -27.59
C ALA A 549 14.48 -18.99 -28.80
N LYS A 550 15.00 -17.89 -29.30
CA LYS A 550 16.00 -17.88 -30.38
C LYS A 550 17.29 -18.60 -29.99
N LYS A 551 17.72 -18.47 -28.74
CA LYS A 551 18.88 -19.23 -28.25
C LYS A 551 18.59 -20.73 -28.25
N CYS A 552 17.37 -21.15 -27.89
CA CYS A 552 16.94 -22.54 -27.96
C CYS A 552 17.01 -23.07 -29.42
N THR A 553 16.48 -22.30 -30.40
CA THR A 553 16.57 -22.71 -31.82
C THR A 553 18.01 -22.87 -32.29
N GLN A 554 18.91 -21.96 -31.86
CA GLN A 554 20.34 -22.08 -32.16
C GLN A 554 20.94 -23.38 -31.60
N VAL A 555 20.61 -23.71 -30.32
CA VAL A 555 21.08 -24.96 -29.71
C VAL A 555 20.55 -26.18 -30.45
N LEU A 556 19.24 -26.20 -30.82
CA LEU A 556 18.66 -27.30 -31.60
C LEU A 556 19.37 -27.50 -32.94
N ILE A 557 19.72 -26.43 -33.65
CA ILE A 557 20.49 -26.50 -34.88
C ILE A 557 21.92 -27.00 -34.60
N GLU A 558 22.54 -26.50 -33.50
CA GLU A 558 23.89 -26.97 -33.13
C GLU A 558 23.92 -28.46 -32.79
N LEU A 559 22.85 -29.04 -32.24
CA LEU A 559 22.71 -30.48 -32.02
C LEU A 559 22.77 -31.26 -33.35
N ILE A 560 21.96 -30.83 -34.34
CA ILE A 560 21.98 -31.44 -35.69
C ILE A 560 23.39 -31.41 -36.28
N PHE A 561 24.04 -30.25 -36.27
CA PHE A 561 25.35 -30.08 -36.86
C PHE A 561 26.49 -30.73 -36.06
N ASN A 562 26.31 -30.95 -34.76
CA ASN A 562 27.24 -31.72 -33.95
C ASN A 562 27.23 -33.22 -34.37
N ASP A 563 26.06 -33.77 -34.58
CA ASP A 563 25.89 -35.14 -35.05
C ASP A 563 26.41 -35.29 -36.49
N LEU A 564 26.18 -34.29 -37.33
CA LEU A 564 26.69 -34.24 -38.72
C LEU A 564 28.17 -33.91 -38.82
N LYS A 565 28.87 -33.60 -37.72
CA LYS A 565 30.28 -33.15 -37.74
C LYS A 565 31.22 -34.13 -38.43
N ALA A 566 31.01 -35.42 -38.27
CA ALA A 566 31.83 -36.47 -38.94
C ALA A 566 31.55 -36.53 -40.44
N ALA A 567 30.27 -36.42 -40.84
CA ALA A 567 29.85 -36.40 -42.25
C ALA A 567 30.31 -35.11 -42.95
N ASN A 568 30.14 -33.95 -42.32
CA ASN A 568 30.54 -32.64 -42.85
C ASN A 568 32.07 -32.55 -43.14
N LYS A 569 32.91 -33.27 -42.36
CA LYS A 569 34.35 -33.36 -42.63
C LYS A 569 34.70 -34.13 -43.91
N LYS A 570 33.79 -34.97 -44.39
CA LYS A 570 33.97 -35.79 -45.61
C LYS A 570 33.38 -35.12 -46.85
N LEU A 571 32.66 -34.00 -46.71
CA LEU A 571 32.19 -33.24 -47.87
C LEU A 571 33.32 -32.88 -48.77
N PHE A 572 33.08 -33.00 -50.08
CA PHE A 572 34.03 -32.74 -51.18
C PHE A 572 35.27 -33.63 -51.14
N THR A 573 35.25 -34.71 -50.37
CA THR A 573 36.37 -35.71 -50.38
C THR A 573 35.97 -37.02 -51.11
N ALA A 574 36.87 -37.62 -51.84
CA ALA A 574 36.65 -38.91 -52.50
C ALA A 574 37.02 -40.07 -51.55
N PRO A 575 36.27 -41.21 -51.54
CA PRO A 575 35.11 -41.48 -52.42
C PRO A 575 33.80 -40.98 -51.84
N ASP A 576 33.72 -40.74 -50.55
CA ASP A 576 32.48 -40.56 -49.77
C ASP A 576 31.48 -39.54 -50.37
N TRP A 577 31.94 -38.35 -50.74
CA TRP A 577 31.07 -37.34 -51.29
C TRP A 577 30.44 -37.71 -52.63
N TYR A 578 31.22 -38.32 -53.50
CA TYR A 578 30.75 -38.77 -54.83
C TYR A 578 29.82 -40.00 -54.75
N GLU A 579 29.79 -40.74 -53.62
CA GLU A 579 29.00 -41.94 -53.41
C GLU A 579 27.68 -41.69 -52.65
N GLY A 580 27.26 -40.45 -52.47
CA GLY A 580 25.93 -40.11 -51.91
C GLY A 580 25.94 -39.72 -50.43
N LEU A 581 27.03 -39.20 -49.91
CA LEU A 581 27.13 -38.69 -48.53
C LEU A 581 26.06 -37.66 -48.23
N MET A 582 25.68 -36.81 -49.22
CA MET A 582 24.68 -35.78 -49.05
C MET A 582 23.32 -36.37 -48.66
N SER A 583 22.89 -37.47 -49.27
CA SER A 583 21.61 -38.10 -48.92
C SER A 583 21.56 -38.55 -47.46
N GLN A 584 22.69 -38.95 -46.85
CA GLN A 584 22.76 -39.29 -45.43
C GLN A 584 22.67 -38.03 -44.55
N ILE A 585 23.32 -36.93 -44.93
CA ILE A 585 23.26 -35.64 -44.24
C ILE A 585 21.84 -35.14 -44.27
N LEU A 586 21.19 -35.15 -45.43
CA LEU A 586 19.82 -34.67 -45.59
C LEU A 586 18.78 -35.55 -44.84
N LEU A 587 18.97 -36.86 -44.80
CA LEU A 587 18.14 -37.76 -44.03
C LEU A 587 18.22 -37.43 -42.53
N THR A 588 19.44 -37.24 -42.01
CA THR A 588 19.62 -36.83 -40.59
C THR A 588 18.94 -35.49 -40.31
N ILE A 589 19.11 -34.48 -41.17
CA ILE A 589 18.47 -33.17 -41.01
C ILE A 589 16.94 -33.34 -41.03
N ARG A 590 16.42 -34.19 -41.91
CA ARG A 590 15.00 -34.47 -42.01
C ARG A 590 14.43 -35.10 -40.73
N ASP A 591 15.11 -36.13 -40.22
CA ASP A 591 14.66 -36.83 -39.01
C ASP A 591 14.55 -35.85 -37.83
N TYR A 592 15.53 -34.97 -37.60
CA TYR A 592 15.48 -33.93 -36.61
C TYR A 592 14.38 -32.89 -36.87
N ALA A 593 14.25 -32.42 -38.13
CA ALA A 593 13.29 -31.40 -38.48
C ALA A 593 11.83 -31.90 -38.33
N ASP A 594 11.59 -33.16 -38.71
CA ASP A 594 10.26 -33.80 -38.56
C ASP A 594 9.92 -33.96 -37.05
N ASP A 595 10.88 -34.35 -36.20
CA ASP A 595 10.68 -34.42 -34.75
C ASP A 595 10.41 -33.02 -34.15
N TYR A 596 11.17 -32.02 -34.55
CA TYR A 596 10.99 -30.65 -34.05
C TYR A 596 9.65 -30.06 -34.52
N GLN A 597 9.21 -30.30 -35.75
CA GLN A 597 7.94 -29.85 -36.28
C GLN A 597 6.74 -30.36 -35.47
N ASN A 598 6.84 -31.57 -34.94
CA ASN A 598 5.77 -32.21 -34.20
C ASN A 598 5.51 -31.57 -32.82
N TYR A 599 6.59 -31.05 -32.18
CA TYR A 599 6.51 -30.65 -30.75
C TYR A 599 6.91 -29.19 -30.49
N LEU A 600 7.47 -28.48 -31.49
CA LEU A 600 7.87 -27.09 -31.39
C LEU A 600 6.73 -26.17 -31.87
N ASN A 601 6.58 -25.05 -31.25
CA ASN A 601 5.61 -24.01 -31.67
C ASN A 601 5.83 -23.67 -33.18
N PRO A 602 4.78 -23.62 -34.00
CA PRO A 602 4.92 -23.38 -35.43
C PRO A 602 5.68 -22.12 -35.81
N SER A 603 5.47 -21.02 -35.10
CA SER A 603 6.16 -19.75 -35.36
C SER A 603 7.68 -19.84 -35.08
N ILE A 604 8.07 -20.60 -34.05
CA ILE A 604 9.47 -20.84 -33.73
C ILE A 604 10.08 -21.82 -34.73
N PHE A 605 9.31 -22.82 -35.15
CA PHE A 605 9.75 -23.77 -36.15
C PHE A 605 10.07 -23.07 -37.49
N GLU A 606 9.27 -22.11 -37.93
CA GLU A 606 9.55 -21.32 -39.13
C GLU A 606 10.90 -20.58 -39.01
N ILE A 607 11.18 -19.96 -37.87
CA ILE A 607 12.45 -19.28 -37.60
C ILE A 607 13.59 -20.29 -37.57
N LEU A 608 13.39 -21.45 -36.93
CA LEU A 608 14.38 -22.54 -36.88
C LEU A 608 14.72 -23.01 -38.28
N VAL A 609 13.73 -23.22 -39.16
CA VAL A 609 13.97 -23.66 -40.54
C VAL A 609 14.79 -22.63 -41.32
N GLU A 610 14.52 -21.33 -41.16
CA GLU A 610 15.34 -20.29 -41.80
C GLU A 610 16.80 -20.33 -41.36
N ASP A 611 17.01 -20.36 -40.01
CA ASP A 611 18.36 -20.45 -39.45
C ASP A 611 19.07 -21.79 -39.82
N LEU A 612 18.29 -22.88 -39.92
CA LEU A 612 18.79 -24.20 -40.34
C LEU A 612 19.28 -24.18 -41.78
N ILE A 613 18.48 -23.61 -42.70
CA ILE A 613 18.88 -23.42 -44.11
C ILE A 613 20.17 -22.58 -44.19
N ASP A 614 20.20 -21.47 -43.52
CA ASP A 614 21.34 -20.56 -43.45
C ASP A 614 22.60 -21.27 -42.94
N THR A 615 22.45 -22.09 -41.88
CA THR A 615 23.53 -22.87 -41.26
C THR A 615 23.98 -23.99 -42.19
N PHE A 616 23.06 -24.68 -42.85
CA PHE A 616 23.36 -25.69 -43.85
C PHE A 616 24.17 -25.09 -44.99
N LEU A 617 23.67 -24.04 -45.64
CA LEU A 617 24.34 -23.38 -46.79
C LEU A 617 25.72 -22.83 -46.39
N SER A 618 25.81 -22.17 -45.23
CA SER A 618 27.11 -21.63 -44.76
C SER A 618 28.12 -22.74 -44.45
N THR A 619 27.67 -23.85 -43.87
CA THR A 619 28.53 -25.02 -43.58
C THR A 619 28.99 -25.69 -44.85
N TYR A 620 28.08 -25.91 -45.80
CA TYR A 620 28.39 -26.49 -47.10
C TYR A 620 29.40 -25.65 -47.90
N LEU A 621 29.14 -24.33 -48.01
CA LEU A 621 30.03 -23.39 -48.69
C LEU A 621 31.41 -23.27 -47.99
N THR A 622 31.41 -23.35 -46.64
CA THR A 622 32.67 -23.36 -45.88
C THR A 622 33.49 -24.65 -46.17
N ALA A 623 32.83 -25.78 -46.26
CA ALA A 623 33.48 -27.04 -46.64
C ALA A 623 34.01 -26.98 -48.07
N LEU A 624 33.22 -26.45 -49.01
CA LEU A 624 33.64 -26.25 -50.41
C LEU A 624 34.87 -25.33 -50.50
N ARG A 625 34.90 -24.23 -49.77
CA ARG A 625 36.08 -23.33 -49.70
C ARG A 625 37.33 -23.98 -49.19
N ARG A 626 37.27 -24.97 -48.32
CA ARG A 626 38.40 -25.67 -47.72
C ARG A 626 38.93 -26.81 -48.59
N THR A 627 38.16 -27.16 -49.59
CA THR A 627 38.51 -28.27 -50.46
C THR A 627 39.76 -27.93 -51.31
N THR A 628 40.63 -28.94 -51.57
CA THR A 628 41.88 -28.77 -52.30
C THR A 628 41.84 -29.36 -53.66
N LYS A 629 40.93 -30.30 -53.98
CA LYS A 629 40.82 -30.98 -55.24
C LYS A 629 39.39 -31.41 -55.58
N LEU A 630 38.89 -30.91 -56.71
CA LEU A 630 37.58 -31.24 -57.28
C LEU A 630 37.79 -31.86 -58.66
N ARG A 631 37.19 -33.02 -58.89
CA ARG A 631 37.29 -33.76 -60.21
C ARG A 631 36.24 -33.19 -61.14
N MET A 632 36.65 -32.39 -62.10
CA MET A 632 35.74 -31.84 -63.09
C MET A 632 35.55 -32.80 -64.26
N PRO A 633 34.33 -32.93 -64.89
CA PRO A 633 33.05 -32.23 -64.52
C PRO A 633 32.27 -32.93 -63.43
N ALA A 634 32.66 -34.10 -62.97
CA ALA A 634 31.90 -34.90 -61.98
C ALA A 634 31.53 -34.11 -60.68
N ALA A 635 32.42 -33.20 -60.27
CA ALA A 635 32.15 -32.36 -59.11
C ALA A 635 30.99 -31.37 -59.35
N GLY A 636 30.88 -30.84 -60.59
CA GLY A 636 29.76 -29.98 -60.99
C GLY A 636 28.41 -30.70 -61.01
N ASP A 637 28.43 -31.94 -61.53
CA ASP A 637 27.24 -32.78 -61.61
C ASP A 637 26.78 -33.17 -60.18
N ARG A 638 27.69 -33.57 -59.30
CA ARG A 638 27.39 -33.91 -57.93
C ARG A 638 26.88 -32.70 -57.10
N LEU A 639 27.48 -31.52 -57.30
CA LEU A 639 27.01 -30.31 -56.64
C LEU A 639 25.56 -29.96 -57.07
N ARG A 640 25.23 -30.17 -58.37
CA ARG A 640 23.86 -29.97 -58.88
C ARG A 640 22.88 -30.94 -58.23
N GLU A 641 23.26 -32.20 -58.08
CA GLU A 641 22.42 -33.18 -57.35
C GLU A 641 22.27 -32.79 -55.89
N ASP A 642 23.35 -32.41 -55.17
CA ASP A 642 23.30 -32.00 -53.79
C ASP A 642 22.37 -30.78 -53.57
N ILE A 643 22.41 -29.81 -54.49
CA ILE A 643 21.53 -28.63 -54.46
C ILE A 643 20.06 -29.04 -54.64
N ALA A 644 19.78 -29.92 -55.63
CA ALA A 644 18.42 -30.40 -55.90
C ALA A 644 17.88 -31.22 -54.72
N ASP A 645 18.65 -32.14 -54.18
CA ASP A 645 18.29 -32.97 -53.05
C ASP A 645 18.01 -32.11 -51.80
N ALA A 646 18.85 -31.10 -51.52
CA ALA A 646 18.68 -30.17 -50.41
C ALA A 646 17.45 -29.28 -50.61
N PHE A 647 17.22 -28.75 -51.81
CA PHE A 647 16.06 -27.96 -52.12
C PHE A 647 14.75 -28.76 -51.93
N ASP A 648 14.71 -30.01 -52.40
CA ASP A 648 13.58 -30.90 -52.24
C ASP A 648 13.28 -31.23 -50.77
N LEU A 649 14.33 -31.37 -49.93
CA LEU A 649 14.14 -31.51 -48.48
C LEU A 649 13.49 -30.27 -47.88
N PHE A 650 14.09 -29.10 -48.07
CA PHE A 650 13.58 -27.87 -47.40
C PHE A 650 12.23 -27.39 -47.93
N LYS A 651 11.84 -27.80 -49.16
CA LYS A 651 10.53 -27.59 -49.73
C LYS A 651 9.40 -28.23 -48.89
N LEU A 652 9.70 -29.22 -48.04
CA LEU A 652 8.74 -29.82 -47.10
C LEU A 652 8.33 -28.83 -46.01
N TYR A 653 9.20 -27.90 -45.68
CA TYR A 653 9.02 -26.99 -44.52
C TYR A 653 8.85 -25.52 -44.90
N LYS A 654 9.25 -25.12 -46.15
CA LYS A 654 9.19 -23.72 -46.62
C LYS A 654 8.68 -23.62 -48.07
N SER A 655 8.05 -22.51 -48.44
CA SER A 655 7.54 -22.32 -49.79
C SER A 655 8.70 -22.28 -50.84
N SER A 656 8.44 -22.81 -52.03
CA SER A 656 9.44 -22.81 -53.10
C SER A 656 9.94 -21.41 -53.47
N GLN A 657 9.08 -20.41 -53.44
CA GLN A 657 9.47 -19.04 -53.81
C GLN A 657 10.44 -18.40 -52.78
N GLU A 658 10.31 -18.72 -51.53
CA GLU A 658 11.24 -18.26 -50.48
C GLU A 658 12.56 -19.02 -50.54
N LEU A 659 12.50 -20.35 -50.82
CA LEU A 659 13.67 -21.19 -50.99
C LEU A 659 14.51 -20.76 -52.18
N ASP A 660 13.90 -20.38 -53.33
CA ASP A 660 14.62 -19.86 -54.47
C ASP A 660 15.55 -18.70 -54.10
N THR A 661 15.07 -17.82 -53.21
CA THR A 661 15.86 -16.70 -52.70
C THR A 661 17.05 -17.17 -51.82
N ASN A 662 16.81 -18.19 -50.98
CA ASN A 662 17.87 -18.72 -50.09
C ASN A 662 18.90 -19.50 -50.87
N PHE A 663 18.51 -20.28 -51.92
CA PHE A 663 19.38 -21.15 -52.71
C PHE A 663 20.04 -20.45 -53.89
N ASP A 664 19.67 -19.23 -54.26
CA ASP A 664 20.28 -18.45 -55.35
C ASP A 664 21.81 -18.41 -55.26
N ILE A 665 22.37 -18.29 -54.05
CA ILE A 665 23.81 -18.36 -53.81
C ILE A 665 24.42 -19.67 -54.31
N MET A 666 23.70 -20.78 -54.14
CA MET A 666 24.19 -22.12 -54.54
C MET A 666 24.22 -22.27 -56.05
N ASP A 667 23.17 -21.77 -56.73
CA ASP A 667 23.11 -21.76 -58.20
C ASP A 667 24.21 -20.89 -58.81
N GLN A 668 24.50 -19.76 -58.18
CA GLN A 668 25.60 -18.90 -58.60
C GLN A 668 26.97 -19.54 -58.38
N VAL A 669 27.17 -20.23 -57.24
CA VAL A 669 28.40 -20.98 -56.95
C VAL A 669 28.55 -22.17 -57.89
N LEU A 670 27.44 -22.89 -58.22
CA LEU A 670 27.43 -23.94 -59.22
C LEU A 670 27.85 -23.41 -60.63
N SER A 671 27.28 -22.26 -61.01
CA SER A 671 27.61 -21.56 -62.24
C SER A 671 29.12 -21.19 -62.31
N LEU A 672 29.66 -20.68 -61.17
CA LEU A 672 31.13 -20.44 -61.07
C LEU A 672 31.98 -21.70 -61.19
N LEU A 673 31.57 -22.79 -60.52
CA LEU A 673 32.28 -24.03 -60.50
C LEU A 673 32.30 -24.70 -61.86
N THR A 674 31.20 -24.68 -62.64
CA THR A 674 31.03 -25.35 -63.89
C THR A 674 31.47 -24.54 -65.14
N ALA A 675 31.69 -23.21 -64.95
CA ALA A 675 32.11 -22.35 -66.04
C ALA A 675 33.46 -22.75 -66.65
N SER A 676 33.57 -22.71 -68.00
CA SER A 676 34.86 -22.84 -68.66
C SER A 676 35.75 -21.64 -68.35
N GLN A 677 37.06 -21.79 -68.46
CA GLN A 677 38.05 -20.77 -68.12
C GLN A 677 37.68 -19.36 -68.63
N GLY A 678 37.25 -19.25 -69.89
CA GLY A 678 36.90 -17.97 -70.50
C GLY A 678 35.54 -17.40 -70.02
N MET A 679 34.71 -18.23 -69.40
CA MET A 679 33.32 -17.84 -68.93
C MET A 679 33.23 -17.60 -67.44
N VAL A 680 34.22 -17.96 -66.62
CA VAL A 680 34.24 -17.78 -65.17
C VAL A 680 33.95 -16.33 -64.79
N PHE A 681 34.49 -15.36 -65.53
CA PHE A 681 34.29 -13.96 -65.33
C PHE A 681 32.81 -13.56 -65.48
N LEU A 682 32.05 -14.11 -66.42
CA LEU A 682 30.64 -13.85 -66.62
C LEU A 682 29.78 -14.41 -65.50
N SER A 683 30.15 -15.57 -64.96
CA SER A 683 29.47 -16.14 -63.76
C SER A 683 29.87 -15.43 -62.47
N PHE A 684 31.09 -14.87 -62.38
CA PHE A 684 31.55 -14.12 -61.22
C PHE A 684 30.78 -12.81 -61.01
N TRP A 685 30.42 -12.12 -62.07
CA TRP A 685 29.88 -10.78 -61.94
C TRP A 685 28.52 -10.73 -61.23
N PRO A 686 27.49 -11.53 -61.58
CA PRO A 686 26.24 -11.61 -60.82
C PRO A 686 26.46 -12.01 -59.37
N PHE A 687 27.32 -13.00 -59.10
CA PHE A 687 27.69 -13.43 -57.76
C PHE A 687 28.26 -12.27 -56.94
N ALA A 688 29.22 -11.53 -57.52
CA ALA A 688 29.90 -10.45 -56.83
C ALA A 688 28.94 -9.26 -56.52
N GLN A 689 28.02 -8.95 -57.46
CA GLN A 689 27.02 -7.89 -57.25
C GLN A 689 26.05 -8.20 -56.13
N GLN A 690 25.63 -9.46 -55.98
CA GLN A 690 24.58 -9.85 -55.04
C GLN A 690 25.16 -10.22 -53.67
N HIS A 691 26.29 -10.90 -53.63
CA HIS A 691 26.87 -11.44 -52.41
C HIS A 691 28.16 -10.75 -51.95
N GLY A 692 28.62 -9.75 -52.70
CA GLY A 692 29.94 -9.10 -52.50
C GLY A 692 31.07 -9.80 -53.23
N PRO A 693 32.22 -9.14 -53.37
CA PRO A 693 33.33 -9.62 -54.24
C PRO A 693 33.90 -10.97 -53.81
N ASN A 694 33.92 -11.34 -52.55
CA ASN A 694 34.34 -12.62 -51.98
C ASN A 694 35.53 -13.28 -52.72
N LEU A 695 36.50 -12.49 -53.16
CA LEU A 695 37.64 -12.94 -54.02
C LEU A 695 38.41 -14.13 -53.45
N ALA A 696 38.54 -14.20 -52.11
CA ALA A 696 39.22 -15.30 -51.44
C ALA A 696 38.46 -16.63 -51.56
N PHE A 697 37.12 -16.61 -51.59
CA PHE A 697 36.29 -17.79 -51.81
C PHE A 697 36.43 -18.25 -53.28
N VAL A 698 36.30 -17.33 -54.26
CA VAL A 698 36.41 -17.61 -55.68
C VAL A 698 37.81 -18.15 -56.02
N GLU A 699 38.84 -17.56 -55.43
CA GLU A 699 40.22 -18.04 -55.64
C GLU A 699 40.43 -19.47 -55.09
N ALA A 700 39.88 -19.78 -53.92
CA ALA A 700 39.90 -21.12 -53.33
C ALA A 700 39.17 -22.14 -54.22
N LEU A 701 37.99 -21.77 -54.73
CA LEU A 701 37.19 -22.60 -55.63
C LEU A 701 37.90 -22.88 -56.92
N MET A 702 38.46 -21.86 -57.56
CA MET A 702 39.25 -22.06 -58.83
C MET A 702 40.50 -22.89 -58.61
N LYS A 703 41.19 -22.70 -57.48
CA LYS A 703 42.37 -23.52 -57.14
C LYS A 703 42.07 -25.00 -56.90
N ALA A 704 40.86 -25.30 -56.45
CA ALA A 704 40.41 -26.67 -56.16
C ALA A 704 40.10 -27.47 -57.46
N ARG A 705 39.75 -26.82 -58.53
CA ARG A 705 39.44 -27.47 -59.84
C ARG A 705 40.70 -28.14 -60.44
N ASP A 706 40.55 -29.39 -60.84
CA ASP A 706 41.67 -30.16 -61.44
C ASP A 706 41.86 -29.94 -62.94
N ASP A 707 40.90 -29.22 -63.57
CA ASP A 707 40.97 -28.86 -65.02
C ASP A 707 41.57 -27.46 -65.26
N LEU A 708 41.92 -26.71 -64.19
CA LEU A 708 42.55 -25.39 -64.26
C LEU A 708 44.00 -25.45 -63.76
N ASP A 709 44.93 -24.95 -64.56
CA ASP A 709 46.34 -24.80 -64.14
C ASP A 709 46.54 -23.48 -63.35
N ARG A 710 47.69 -23.30 -62.72
CA ARG A 710 48.01 -22.12 -61.90
C ARG A 710 47.96 -20.80 -62.70
N SER A 711 48.31 -20.87 -64.02
CA SER A 711 48.34 -19.74 -64.93
C SER A 711 46.88 -19.28 -65.20
N ALA A 712 46.03 -20.23 -65.54
CA ALA A 712 44.59 -19.96 -65.76
C ALA A 712 43.87 -19.36 -64.51
N VAL A 713 44.17 -19.93 -63.36
CA VAL A 713 43.63 -19.37 -62.09
C VAL A 713 44.12 -17.94 -61.87
N SER A 714 45.41 -17.66 -62.10
CA SER A 714 45.93 -16.30 -61.91
C SER A 714 45.32 -15.31 -62.88
N GLU A 715 45.09 -15.65 -64.13
CA GLU A 715 44.43 -14.82 -65.14
C GLU A 715 42.97 -14.52 -64.79
N ILE A 716 42.21 -15.55 -64.37
CA ILE A 716 40.83 -15.41 -63.92
C ILE A 716 40.76 -14.43 -62.74
N MET A 717 41.61 -14.65 -61.75
CA MET A 717 41.58 -13.83 -60.52
C MET A 717 42.02 -12.39 -60.77
N GLU A 718 42.95 -12.15 -61.68
CA GLU A 718 43.36 -10.82 -62.11
C GLU A 718 42.19 -10.07 -62.79
N SER A 719 41.50 -10.76 -63.67
CA SER A 719 40.31 -10.22 -64.33
C SER A 719 39.18 -9.86 -63.35
N CYS A 720 38.92 -10.75 -62.38
CA CYS A 720 37.97 -10.50 -61.32
C CYS A 720 38.37 -9.31 -60.42
N ARG A 721 39.64 -9.24 -59.99
CA ARG A 721 40.18 -8.15 -59.18
C ARG A 721 40.08 -6.78 -59.86
N ARG A 722 40.41 -6.75 -61.17
CA ARG A 722 40.36 -5.56 -62.01
C ARG A 722 38.94 -5.03 -62.08
N LYS A 723 37.95 -5.88 -62.34
CA LYS A 723 36.54 -5.50 -62.46
C LYS A 723 35.98 -4.99 -61.13
N VAL A 724 36.28 -5.65 -60.00
CA VAL A 724 35.90 -5.21 -58.67
C VAL A 724 36.44 -3.81 -58.37
N LYS A 725 37.67 -3.53 -58.78
CA LYS A 725 38.32 -2.23 -58.61
C LYS A 725 37.70 -1.15 -59.51
N ASP A 726 37.47 -1.48 -60.80
CA ASP A 726 36.95 -0.54 -61.80
C ASP A 726 35.52 -0.09 -61.47
N GLU A 727 34.71 -0.99 -60.94
CA GLU A 727 33.31 -0.73 -60.55
C GLU A 727 33.18 -0.33 -59.06
N GLN A 728 34.29 -0.24 -58.32
CA GLN A 728 34.32 0.11 -56.89
C GLN A 728 33.34 -0.73 -56.02
N LEU A 729 33.21 -2.02 -56.35
CA LEU A 729 32.27 -2.90 -55.71
C LEU A 729 32.65 -3.12 -54.25
N THR A 730 31.69 -2.84 -53.34
CA THR A 730 31.80 -3.04 -51.88
C THR A 730 30.90 -4.19 -51.44
N ASP A 731 31.11 -4.66 -50.22
CA ASP A 731 30.23 -5.67 -49.62
C ASP A 731 28.80 -5.10 -49.48
N PRO A 732 27.76 -5.90 -49.68
CA PRO A 732 26.36 -5.50 -49.49
C PRO A 732 26.10 -5.00 -48.07
N GLU A 733 25.20 -4.01 -47.91
CA GLU A 733 24.79 -3.50 -46.62
C GLU A 733 24.09 -4.55 -45.74
N LYS A 734 23.29 -5.41 -46.40
CA LYS A 734 22.64 -6.54 -45.73
C LYS A 734 23.61 -7.68 -45.48
N PRO A 735 23.57 -8.36 -44.31
CA PRO A 735 24.39 -9.53 -44.07
C PRO A 735 24.02 -10.67 -45.04
N THR A 736 24.98 -11.14 -45.80
CA THR A 736 24.83 -12.28 -46.74
C THR A 736 25.40 -13.55 -46.13
N ILE A 737 24.98 -14.73 -46.65
CA ILE A 737 25.57 -16.05 -46.29
C ILE A 737 27.07 -16.03 -46.46
N MET A 738 27.59 -15.40 -47.54
CA MET A 738 29.04 -15.29 -47.78
C MET A 738 29.79 -14.54 -46.68
N LYS A 739 29.16 -13.61 -45.98
CA LYS A 739 29.77 -12.95 -44.82
C LYS A 739 29.92 -13.92 -43.63
N LYS A 740 28.97 -14.84 -43.44
CA LYS A 740 29.05 -15.93 -42.44
C LYS A 740 30.18 -16.91 -42.82
N VAL A 741 30.31 -17.30 -44.10
CA VAL A 741 31.39 -18.14 -44.62
C VAL A 741 32.76 -17.49 -44.42
N ALA A 742 32.87 -16.18 -44.63
CA ALA A 742 34.10 -15.44 -44.40
C ALA A 742 34.51 -15.41 -42.93
N ALA A 743 33.54 -15.14 -42.02
CA ALA A 743 33.77 -15.08 -40.58
C ALA A 743 34.21 -16.43 -39.99
N GLN A 744 33.61 -17.54 -40.40
CA GLN A 744 34.00 -18.89 -39.97
C GLN A 744 35.46 -19.27 -40.37
N SER A 745 35.96 -18.69 -41.43
CA SER A 745 37.33 -18.90 -41.84
C SER A 745 38.38 -18.18 -40.96
N VAL A 746 38.03 -17.03 -40.42
CA VAL A 746 38.89 -16.26 -39.52
C VAL A 746 39.01 -16.90 -38.14
N LEU A 747 37.90 -17.50 -37.64
CA LEU A 747 37.89 -18.25 -36.38
C LEU A 747 38.70 -19.53 -36.47
N GLY A 748 38.60 -20.29 -37.59
CA GLY A 748 39.41 -21.48 -37.84
C GLY A 748 40.92 -21.21 -37.92
N SER A 749 41.33 -20.06 -38.47
CA SER A 749 42.75 -19.66 -38.50
C SER A 749 43.29 -19.22 -37.14
N LYS A 750 42.47 -18.56 -36.29
CA LYS A 750 42.86 -18.18 -34.91
C LYS A 750 42.99 -19.40 -33.98
N ALA A 751 42.12 -20.39 -34.11
CA ALA A 751 42.20 -21.63 -33.32
C ALA A 751 43.47 -22.45 -33.66
N MET A 752 43.95 -22.41 -34.91
CA MET A 752 45.22 -23.03 -35.34
C MET A 752 46.44 -22.29 -34.79
N PHE A 753 46.38 -20.98 -34.53
CA PHE A 753 47.47 -20.20 -33.95
C PHE A 753 47.58 -20.31 -32.41
N LEU A 754 46.50 -20.74 -31.73
CA LEU A 754 46.49 -20.96 -30.29
C LEU A 754 46.85 -22.41 -29.88
N GLN A 755 47.00 -23.32 -30.84
CA GLN A 755 47.52 -24.71 -30.66
C GLN A 755 48.95 -24.91 -31.07
N ARG A 756 49.67 -23.85 -31.41
CA ARG A 756 51.16 -23.83 -31.56
C ARG A 756 51.71 -22.92 -30.42
#